data_68f9f5be847c5363f36e44905203f367
#
_entry.id   68f9f5be847c5363f36e44905203f367
#
_cell.length_a   1.000
_cell.length_b   1.000
_cell.length_c   1.000
_cell.angle_alpha   90.00
_cell.angle_beta   90.00
_cell.angle_gamma   90.00
#
_symmetry.space_group_name_H-M   'P 1'
#
loop_
_entity.id
_entity.type
_entity.pdbx_description
1 polymer ?
#
loop_
_entity_poly.entity_id
_entity_poly.type
_entity_poly.pdbx_seq_one_letter_code
_entity_poly.pdbx_strand_id
1 'polypeptide(L)'
;MNEKYSALRSNVSMLGHLLGNTIKDAHGDVLLEKVETIRKLSKSALAGNQQDRDSLIDEIKSLPNEQLTPVAHAFNQFLNLTNMAEQYHTISRHCDAHVCEPDAINSLFSKLAQNDISKLDTAQAVRDLNIELVLTAHPTEITRRTMIHKLVKINKCLSKLELSDLSVKERQKTERRLEQLIAQSWHSDTIRKQRPTPLDEAKWGFAVVENSLWEAVPDFLRELDLRLEDHLGEGLPIDARPVHFSSWMGGDRDGNPFVTHTITREVLLLSRWKAADLYLNDINELVSELSMTQCNDAVRTLAGEGEHEPYRAVLKELRALLNETKEILDAKINGQKLAVKAPLQRVEQLWEPLYACYQSLHECGMGIIADGSLLDTLRRIKAFGVHLVRLDVRQESTRHSDVLSELTRYLGIGDYDQWSEQDKVAFLTNELASKRPLLPRDWQPSEAVKEVLDTCKIVAAQPREAFGAYVISMARTASDVLAVHLLLQESGCPYRMDVCPLFETLDDLNNAESVIKQLMGIDLYRGFIQNHQMVMIGYSDSAKDAGVMSAGWAQYHAMESLVKVAEEEGVELTLFHGRGGTIGRGGAPAHAALLSQPPKSLKGGLRVTEQGEMIRFKLGLPEVAVNSFSLYASAILEANLLPPPEPKQEWRDLMNVLSEVSCEAYRNVVRGEADFVPYFRQTTPELELGKLPLGSRPAKRNPKGGVESLRAIPWIFSWSQNRLVLPAWLGAGEAIQYSVDKGHQALLEEMCREWPFFSTRLGMLEMVYTKCNLEISRYYDERLVDTKLLPLGDRLREQLQKDIKSVLNVENNENLMQSDPWGQESIRLRNIYVEPLNMLQAELLYRTRQNEQTAPELEEALMVTIAGIAAGMRNTG
;
A
#
# COMPACT_ATOMS: atom_id res chain seq x y z
N MET A 1 2.61 15.74 -29.78
CA MET A 1 2.04 14.80 -28.80
C MET A 1 2.01 13.31 -29.25
N ASN A 2 2.07 12.98 -30.55
CA ASN A 2 1.91 11.58 -31.00
C ASN A 2 3.17 10.70 -30.93
N GLU A 3 4.37 11.24 -30.93
CA GLU A 3 5.63 10.46 -30.93
C GLU A 3 6.07 9.98 -29.52
N LYS A 4 5.80 10.77 -28.48
CA LYS A 4 6.24 10.52 -27.10
C LYS A 4 5.76 9.16 -26.51
N TYR A 5 4.64 8.60 -27.00
CA TYR A 5 4.07 7.33 -26.53
C TYR A 5 3.99 6.25 -27.62
N SER A 6 4.76 6.38 -28.69
CA SER A 6 4.74 5.43 -29.83
C SER A 6 5.23 4.05 -29.41
N ALA A 7 6.29 3.96 -28.63
CA ALA A 7 6.84 2.72 -28.11
C ALA A 7 5.83 1.97 -27.22
N LEU A 8 5.17 2.66 -26.27
CA LEU A 8 4.11 2.09 -25.45
C LEU A 8 2.98 1.50 -26.29
N ARG A 9 2.48 2.28 -27.25
CA ARG A 9 1.40 1.84 -28.16
C ARG A 9 1.80 0.64 -28.99
N SER A 10 3.06 0.59 -29.43
CA SER A 10 3.64 -0.55 -30.15
C SER A 10 3.66 -1.79 -29.28
N ASN A 11 4.13 -1.70 -28.05
CA ASN A 11 4.17 -2.80 -27.09
C ASN A 11 2.76 -3.31 -26.74
N VAL A 12 1.81 -2.40 -26.47
CA VAL A 12 0.39 -2.77 -26.24
C VAL A 12 -0.20 -3.48 -27.46
N SER A 13 0.08 -2.99 -28.67
CA SER A 13 -0.39 -3.60 -29.92
C SER A 13 0.19 -5.00 -30.13
N MET A 14 1.49 -5.18 -29.92
CA MET A 14 2.19 -6.46 -30.03
C MET A 14 1.60 -7.48 -29.03
N LEU A 15 1.48 -7.13 -27.77
CA LEU A 15 0.92 -7.99 -26.73
C LEU A 15 -0.53 -8.35 -27.04
N GLY A 16 -1.31 -7.39 -27.52
CA GLY A 16 -2.70 -7.60 -27.94
C GLY A 16 -2.82 -8.58 -29.11
N HIS A 17 -1.91 -8.50 -30.09
CA HIS A 17 -1.88 -9.42 -31.22
C HIS A 17 -1.55 -10.86 -30.80
N LEU A 18 -0.54 -11.04 -29.92
CA LEU A 18 -0.16 -12.35 -29.38
C LEU A 18 -1.30 -12.99 -28.56
N LEU A 19 -2.02 -12.16 -27.76
CA LEU A 19 -3.20 -12.63 -27.03
C LEU A 19 -4.34 -13.01 -28.02
N GLY A 20 -4.57 -12.22 -29.07
CA GLY A 20 -5.55 -12.53 -30.10
C GLY A 20 -5.29 -13.88 -30.78
N ASN A 21 -4.02 -14.18 -31.14
CA ASN A 21 -3.62 -15.48 -31.67
C ASN A 21 -3.93 -16.61 -30.68
N THR A 22 -3.62 -16.40 -29.40
CA THR A 22 -3.91 -17.39 -28.33
C THR A 22 -5.41 -17.64 -28.18
N ILE A 23 -6.25 -16.61 -28.26
CA ILE A 23 -7.72 -16.75 -28.20
C ILE A 23 -8.24 -17.53 -29.42
N LYS A 24 -7.72 -17.22 -30.60
CA LYS A 24 -8.05 -17.94 -31.82
C LYS A 24 -7.72 -19.43 -31.72
N ASP A 25 -6.52 -19.77 -31.26
CA ASP A 25 -6.07 -21.16 -31.12
C ASP A 25 -6.91 -21.93 -30.06
N ALA A 26 -7.33 -21.24 -28.98
CA ALA A 26 -8.07 -21.87 -27.88
C ALA A 26 -9.59 -22.01 -28.17
N HIS A 27 -10.20 -21.02 -28.83
CA HIS A 27 -11.66 -20.91 -28.95
C HIS A 27 -12.17 -20.70 -30.39
N GLY A 28 -11.26 -20.62 -31.37
CA GLY A 28 -11.59 -20.43 -32.79
C GLY A 28 -11.81 -18.97 -33.17
N ASP A 29 -12.06 -18.76 -34.47
CA ASP A 29 -12.21 -17.41 -35.06
C ASP A 29 -13.48 -16.69 -34.53
N VAL A 30 -14.56 -17.39 -34.23
CA VAL A 30 -15.86 -16.79 -33.81
C VAL A 30 -15.71 -15.97 -32.51
N LEU A 31 -15.02 -16.50 -31.51
CA LEU A 31 -14.81 -15.77 -30.27
C LEU A 31 -13.86 -14.58 -30.47
N LEU A 32 -12.80 -14.76 -31.26
CA LEU A 32 -11.87 -13.68 -31.57
C LEU A 32 -12.55 -12.53 -32.31
N GLU A 33 -13.38 -12.82 -33.33
CA GLU A 33 -14.14 -11.81 -34.06
C GLU A 33 -15.10 -11.05 -33.14
N LYS A 34 -15.73 -11.73 -32.18
CA LYS A 34 -16.61 -11.15 -31.19
C LYS A 34 -15.85 -10.18 -30.28
N VAL A 35 -14.74 -10.61 -29.70
CA VAL A 35 -13.86 -9.78 -28.85
C VAL A 35 -13.34 -8.55 -29.62
N GLU A 36 -12.90 -8.74 -30.88
CA GLU A 36 -12.42 -7.65 -31.71
C GLU A 36 -13.53 -6.65 -32.11
N THR A 37 -14.75 -7.14 -32.34
CA THR A 37 -15.90 -6.30 -32.60
C THR A 37 -16.21 -5.41 -31.38
N ILE A 38 -16.32 -6.00 -30.19
CA ILE A 38 -16.54 -5.28 -28.93
C ILE A 38 -15.43 -4.25 -28.69
N ARG A 39 -14.16 -4.62 -28.90
CA ARG A 39 -13.00 -3.72 -28.73
C ARG A 39 -13.04 -2.53 -29.71
N LYS A 40 -13.39 -2.76 -30.98
CA LYS A 40 -13.49 -1.69 -31.99
C LYS A 40 -14.63 -0.74 -31.68
N LEU A 41 -15.79 -1.28 -31.32
CA LEU A 41 -16.97 -0.49 -30.92
C LEU A 41 -16.64 0.35 -29.67
N SER A 42 -16.00 -0.24 -28.64
CA SER A 42 -15.56 0.49 -27.45
C SER A 42 -14.61 1.64 -27.80
N LYS A 43 -13.61 1.39 -28.65
CA LYS A 43 -12.66 2.43 -29.08
C LYS A 43 -13.36 3.57 -29.83
N SER A 44 -14.34 3.28 -30.68
CA SER A 44 -15.10 4.26 -31.45
C SER A 44 -16.08 5.05 -30.56
N ALA A 45 -16.74 4.37 -29.62
CA ALA A 45 -17.61 4.99 -28.63
C ALA A 45 -16.86 5.98 -27.73
N LEU A 46 -15.63 5.62 -27.30
CA LEU A 46 -14.73 6.50 -26.55
C LEU A 46 -14.27 7.73 -27.34
N ALA A 47 -14.27 7.65 -28.69
CA ALA A 47 -14.00 8.78 -29.56
C ALA A 47 -15.26 9.66 -29.80
N GLY A 48 -16.39 9.37 -29.14
CA GLY A 48 -17.62 10.15 -29.18
C GLY A 48 -18.68 9.66 -30.19
N ASN A 49 -18.52 8.45 -30.78
CA ASN A 49 -19.51 7.89 -31.69
C ASN A 49 -20.64 7.20 -30.90
N GLN A 50 -21.80 7.86 -30.82
CA GLN A 50 -22.95 7.38 -30.09
C GLN A 50 -23.58 6.12 -30.73
N GLN A 51 -23.60 6.02 -32.06
CA GLN A 51 -24.15 4.85 -32.75
C GLN A 51 -23.35 3.59 -32.45
N ASP A 52 -22.01 3.69 -32.39
CA ASP A 52 -21.15 2.57 -32.03
C ASP A 52 -21.29 2.22 -30.54
N ARG A 53 -21.60 3.17 -29.68
CA ARG A 53 -21.95 2.91 -28.28
C ARG A 53 -23.23 2.07 -28.16
N ASP A 54 -24.27 2.46 -28.86
CA ASP A 54 -25.52 1.72 -28.86
C ASP A 54 -25.33 0.30 -29.42
N SER A 55 -24.54 0.17 -30.50
CA SER A 55 -24.16 -1.13 -31.06
C SER A 55 -23.35 -1.97 -30.08
N LEU A 56 -22.46 -1.36 -29.28
CA LEU A 56 -21.67 -2.05 -28.24
C LEU A 56 -22.61 -2.62 -27.15
N ILE A 57 -23.58 -1.85 -26.72
CA ILE A 57 -24.58 -2.27 -25.73
C ILE A 57 -25.39 -3.46 -26.26
N ASP A 58 -25.87 -3.38 -27.48
CA ASP A 58 -26.65 -4.45 -28.10
C ASP A 58 -25.82 -5.72 -28.30
N GLU A 59 -24.56 -5.58 -28.68
CA GLU A 59 -23.64 -6.70 -28.84
C GLU A 59 -23.42 -7.43 -27.50
N ILE A 60 -23.19 -6.70 -26.41
CA ILE A 60 -23.01 -7.29 -25.08
C ILE A 60 -24.30 -7.94 -24.57
N LYS A 61 -25.47 -7.32 -24.74
CA LYS A 61 -26.77 -7.90 -24.35
C LYS A 61 -27.08 -9.19 -25.11
N SER A 62 -26.63 -9.31 -26.36
CA SER A 62 -26.86 -10.47 -27.21
C SER A 62 -25.98 -11.68 -26.88
N LEU A 63 -24.91 -11.51 -26.07
CA LEU A 63 -23.98 -12.58 -25.73
C LEU A 63 -24.69 -13.73 -24.98
N PRO A 64 -24.57 -14.98 -25.44
CA PRO A 64 -25.03 -16.13 -24.68
C PRO A 64 -24.18 -16.33 -23.41
N ASN A 65 -24.77 -16.94 -22.38
CA ASN A 65 -24.12 -17.11 -21.08
C ASN A 65 -22.76 -17.79 -21.17
N GLU A 66 -22.61 -18.78 -22.03
CA GLU A 66 -21.37 -19.53 -22.29
C GLU A 66 -20.21 -18.67 -22.87
N GLN A 67 -20.54 -17.53 -23.51
CA GLN A 67 -19.54 -16.62 -24.07
C GLN A 67 -19.15 -15.48 -23.12
N LEU A 68 -19.92 -15.20 -22.07
CA LEU A 68 -19.65 -14.09 -21.14
C LEU A 68 -18.32 -14.27 -20.42
N THR A 69 -18.02 -15.48 -19.90
CA THR A 69 -16.76 -15.76 -19.21
C THR A 69 -15.55 -15.63 -20.14
N PRO A 70 -15.48 -16.25 -21.33
CA PRO A 70 -14.35 -16.07 -22.24
C PRO A 70 -14.15 -14.64 -22.70
N VAL A 71 -15.22 -13.88 -22.96
CA VAL A 71 -15.13 -12.47 -23.36
C VAL A 71 -14.61 -11.62 -22.21
N ALA A 72 -15.14 -11.76 -20.99
CA ALA A 72 -14.65 -11.06 -19.81
C ALA A 72 -13.17 -11.40 -19.54
N HIS A 73 -12.80 -12.67 -19.69
CA HIS A 73 -11.42 -13.11 -19.51
C HIS A 73 -10.48 -12.48 -20.56
N ALA A 74 -10.91 -12.36 -21.81
CA ALA A 74 -10.13 -11.70 -22.86
C ALA A 74 -9.83 -10.24 -22.50
N PHE A 75 -10.84 -9.46 -22.13
CA PHE A 75 -10.65 -8.05 -21.74
C PHE A 75 -9.81 -7.89 -20.47
N ASN A 76 -9.98 -8.77 -19.48
CA ASN A 76 -9.14 -8.77 -18.28
C ASN A 76 -7.66 -9.05 -18.61
N GLN A 77 -7.38 -10.00 -19.49
CA GLN A 77 -6.01 -10.31 -19.93
C GLN A 77 -5.40 -9.19 -20.76
N PHE A 78 -6.15 -8.59 -21.70
CA PHE A 78 -5.70 -7.40 -22.43
C PHE A 78 -5.30 -6.27 -21.48
N LEU A 79 -6.10 -6.05 -20.44
CA LEU A 79 -5.85 -5.01 -19.45
C LEU A 79 -4.61 -5.29 -18.60
N ASN A 80 -4.41 -6.54 -18.18
CA ASN A 80 -3.20 -6.93 -17.46
C ASN A 80 -1.94 -6.73 -18.31
N LEU A 81 -1.99 -7.09 -19.60
CA LEU A 81 -0.88 -6.89 -20.53
C LEU A 81 -0.63 -5.40 -20.80
N THR A 82 -1.69 -4.59 -20.89
CA THR A 82 -1.56 -3.13 -21.04
C THR A 82 -0.89 -2.52 -19.80
N ASN A 83 -1.30 -2.94 -18.59
CA ASN A 83 -0.67 -2.49 -17.35
C ASN A 83 0.82 -2.87 -17.29
N MET A 84 1.21 -4.04 -17.83
CA MET A 84 2.61 -4.44 -17.92
C MET A 84 3.39 -3.58 -18.91
N ALA A 85 2.82 -3.28 -20.07
CA ALA A 85 3.45 -2.39 -21.06
C ALA A 85 3.63 -0.98 -20.50
N GLU A 86 2.66 -0.45 -19.72
CA GLU A 86 2.77 0.84 -19.04
C GLU A 86 3.88 0.84 -17.98
N GLN A 87 3.93 -0.19 -17.13
CA GLN A 87 4.99 -0.37 -16.13
C GLN A 87 6.36 -0.37 -16.79
N TYR A 88 6.51 -1.18 -17.84
CA TYR A 88 7.74 -1.27 -18.58
C TYR A 88 8.13 0.08 -19.22
N HIS A 89 7.20 0.78 -19.84
CA HIS A 89 7.45 2.08 -20.42
C HIS A 89 7.89 3.13 -19.38
N THR A 90 7.37 3.05 -18.15
CA THR A 90 7.81 3.94 -17.06
C THR A 90 9.28 3.67 -16.70
N ILE A 91 9.72 2.40 -16.70
CA ILE A 91 11.12 2.02 -16.44
C ILE A 91 12.02 2.49 -17.59
N SER A 92 11.66 2.19 -18.84
CA SER A 92 12.50 2.48 -20.01
C SER A 92 12.73 3.97 -20.24
N ARG A 93 11.79 4.85 -19.87
CA ARG A 93 11.95 6.31 -19.96
C ARG A 93 13.07 6.86 -19.10
N HIS A 94 13.41 6.20 -18.00
CA HIS A 94 14.53 6.58 -17.15
C HIS A 94 15.88 6.04 -17.69
N CYS A 95 15.85 5.09 -18.63
CA CYS A 95 17.06 4.47 -19.21
C CYS A 95 17.46 5.04 -20.57
N ASP A 96 16.59 5.81 -21.27
CA ASP A 96 16.88 6.37 -22.59
C ASP A 96 17.73 7.63 -22.50
N ALA A 97 18.98 7.53 -22.90
CA ALA A 97 19.98 8.63 -22.89
C ALA A 97 19.60 9.87 -23.71
N HIS A 98 18.53 9.81 -24.52
CA HIS A 98 18.05 10.91 -25.36
C HIS A 98 16.79 11.61 -24.88
N VAL A 99 16.10 11.10 -23.87
CA VAL A 99 14.87 11.66 -23.25
C VAL A 99 14.91 11.50 -21.72
N CYS A 100 16.08 11.63 -21.11
CA CYS A 100 16.17 11.56 -19.66
C CYS A 100 15.38 12.69 -19.01
N GLU A 101 14.21 12.36 -18.44
CA GLU A 101 13.74 13.12 -17.29
C GLU A 101 14.80 12.90 -16.19
N PRO A 102 15.32 13.98 -15.56
CA PRO A 102 16.35 13.79 -14.54
C PRO A 102 15.82 12.87 -13.44
N ASP A 103 16.61 11.90 -13.06
CA ASP A 103 16.41 11.07 -11.89
C ASP A 103 15.95 11.94 -10.71
N ALA A 104 14.96 11.48 -9.93
CA ALA A 104 14.37 12.25 -8.85
C ALA A 104 15.42 12.77 -7.85
N ILE A 105 16.45 11.97 -7.58
CA ILE A 105 17.55 12.33 -6.68
C ILE A 105 18.43 13.40 -7.31
N ASN A 106 18.81 13.29 -8.59
CA ASN A 106 19.59 14.31 -9.29
C ASN A 106 18.84 15.64 -9.42
N SER A 107 17.52 15.57 -9.67
CA SER A 107 16.67 16.76 -9.68
C SER A 107 16.65 17.44 -8.30
N LEU A 108 16.57 16.65 -7.22
CA LEU A 108 16.67 17.17 -5.85
C LEU A 108 17.99 17.88 -5.60
N PHE A 109 19.13 17.23 -5.86
CA PHE A 109 20.44 17.85 -5.60
C PHE A 109 20.65 19.14 -6.41
N SER A 110 20.13 19.17 -7.63
CA SER A 110 20.14 20.41 -8.43
C SER A 110 19.32 21.53 -7.78
N LYS A 111 18.14 21.21 -7.22
CA LYS A 111 17.31 22.17 -6.46
C LYS A 111 18.02 22.63 -5.17
N LEU A 112 18.64 21.72 -4.42
CA LEU A 112 19.35 22.04 -3.18
C LEU A 112 20.51 23.00 -3.46
N ALA A 113 21.28 22.77 -4.53
CA ALA A 113 22.36 23.64 -4.96
C ALA A 113 21.85 25.04 -5.38
N GLN A 114 20.70 25.12 -6.07
CA GLN A 114 20.08 26.40 -6.48
C GLN A 114 19.57 27.22 -5.29
N ASN A 115 19.24 26.58 -4.18
CA ASN A 115 18.74 27.22 -2.96
C ASN A 115 19.82 27.37 -1.86
N ASP A 116 21.10 27.22 -2.22
CA ASP A 116 22.26 27.38 -1.31
C ASP A 116 22.21 26.51 -0.04
N ILE A 117 21.57 25.32 -0.11
CA ILE A 117 21.54 24.37 1.01
C ILE A 117 22.94 23.78 1.21
N SER A 118 23.43 23.81 2.46
CA SER A 118 24.76 23.35 2.77
C SER A 118 24.93 21.84 2.56
N LYS A 119 26.13 21.43 2.14
CA LYS A 119 26.49 19.99 2.02
C LYS A 119 26.36 19.25 3.35
N LEU A 120 26.65 19.94 4.46
CA LEU A 120 26.56 19.36 5.81
C LEU A 120 25.11 19.05 6.20
N ASP A 121 24.18 20.01 5.95
CA ASP A 121 22.77 19.80 6.24
C ASP A 121 22.19 18.69 5.36
N THR A 122 22.60 18.65 4.09
CA THR A 122 22.21 17.57 3.16
C THR A 122 22.71 16.21 3.64
N ALA A 123 23.98 16.11 4.03
CA ALA A 123 24.56 14.87 4.55
C ALA A 123 23.85 14.41 5.84
N GLN A 124 23.52 15.36 6.73
CA GLN A 124 22.76 15.04 7.94
C GLN A 124 21.35 14.55 7.61
N ALA A 125 20.62 15.23 6.71
CA ALA A 125 19.29 14.80 6.30
C ALA A 125 19.28 13.40 5.66
N VAL A 126 20.32 13.05 4.91
CA VAL A 126 20.49 11.70 4.34
C VAL A 126 20.75 10.65 5.41
N ARG A 127 21.53 10.96 6.44
CA ARG A 127 21.76 10.05 7.60
C ARG A 127 20.48 9.81 8.38
N ASP A 128 19.62 10.84 8.49
CA ASP A 128 18.34 10.78 9.19
C ASP A 128 17.20 10.22 8.31
N LEU A 129 17.49 9.90 7.04
CA LEU A 129 16.49 9.38 6.11
C LEU A 129 15.92 8.04 6.59
N ASN A 130 14.62 8.00 6.79
CA ASN A 130 13.91 6.85 7.31
C ASN A 130 12.62 6.62 6.51
N ILE A 131 12.60 5.54 5.73
CA ILE A 131 11.46 5.13 4.89
C ILE A 131 11.02 3.75 5.36
N GLU A 132 9.89 3.65 6.00
CA GLU A 132 9.31 2.38 6.40
C GLU A 132 8.04 2.08 5.60
N LEU A 133 8.11 1.06 4.75
CA LEU A 133 6.99 0.58 3.98
C LEU A 133 6.30 -0.60 4.69
N VAL A 134 5.03 -0.44 5.02
CA VAL A 134 4.25 -1.44 5.72
C VAL A 134 3.37 -2.18 4.72
N LEU A 135 3.71 -3.44 4.45
CA LEU A 135 3.00 -4.28 3.50
C LEU A 135 1.67 -4.76 4.09
N THR A 136 0.57 -4.50 3.40
CA THR A 136 -0.76 -4.93 3.85
C THR A 136 -1.47 -5.74 2.77
N ALA A 137 -2.19 -6.78 3.19
CA ALA A 137 -3.07 -7.51 2.29
C ALA A 137 -4.26 -6.62 1.90
N HIS A 138 -4.66 -6.71 0.63
CA HIS A 138 -5.83 -5.99 0.13
C HIS A 138 -6.88 -6.97 -0.41
N PRO A 139 -8.16 -6.76 -0.10
CA PRO A 139 -9.21 -7.68 -0.54
C PRO A 139 -9.36 -7.77 -2.07
N THR A 140 -8.84 -6.80 -2.82
CA THR A 140 -8.92 -6.79 -4.29
C THR A 140 -7.77 -7.52 -4.98
N GLU A 141 -6.70 -7.92 -4.28
CA GLU A 141 -5.61 -8.71 -4.86
C GLU A 141 -6.00 -10.20 -4.86
N ILE A 142 -6.74 -10.59 -5.87
CA ILE A 142 -7.17 -11.96 -6.11
C ILE A 142 -6.25 -12.73 -7.07
N THR A 143 -5.22 -12.06 -7.59
CA THR A 143 -4.29 -12.64 -8.56
C THR A 143 -3.47 -13.77 -7.93
N ARG A 144 -3.40 -14.92 -8.59
CA ARG A 144 -2.59 -16.04 -8.12
C ARG A 144 -1.10 -15.76 -8.25
N ARG A 145 -0.30 -16.24 -7.30
CA ARG A 145 1.17 -16.14 -7.31
C ARG A 145 1.77 -16.61 -8.65
N THR A 146 1.22 -17.67 -9.22
CA THR A 146 1.66 -18.19 -10.54
C THR A 146 1.46 -17.19 -11.68
N MET A 147 0.41 -16.38 -11.62
CA MET A 147 0.17 -15.32 -12.60
C MET A 147 1.17 -14.19 -12.43
N ILE A 148 1.44 -13.76 -11.20
CA ILE A 148 2.46 -12.73 -10.90
C ILE A 148 3.82 -13.15 -11.48
N HIS A 149 4.23 -14.40 -11.26
CA HIS A 149 5.48 -14.93 -11.81
C HIS A 149 5.52 -14.92 -13.35
N LYS A 150 4.40 -15.19 -14.03
CA LYS A 150 4.31 -15.08 -15.50
C LYS A 150 4.44 -13.63 -15.96
N LEU A 151 3.77 -12.70 -15.27
CA LEU A 151 3.83 -11.26 -15.60
C LEU A 151 5.25 -10.70 -15.44
N VAL A 152 5.98 -11.07 -14.39
CA VAL A 152 7.40 -10.73 -14.24
C VAL A 152 8.24 -11.25 -15.41
N LYS A 153 8.01 -12.50 -15.85
CA LYS A 153 8.71 -13.04 -17.02
C LYS A 153 8.34 -12.35 -18.34
N ILE A 154 7.10 -11.94 -18.50
CA ILE A 154 6.65 -11.13 -19.64
C ILE A 154 7.41 -9.80 -19.65
N ASN A 155 7.53 -9.12 -18.51
CA ASN A 155 8.27 -7.87 -18.42
C ASN A 155 9.76 -8.05 -18.79
N LYS A 156 10.42 -9.10 -18.31
CA LYS A 156 11.79 -9.45 -18.70
C LYS A 156 11.93 -9.71 -20.21
N CYS A 157 10.90 -10.27 -20.86
CA CYS A 157 10.90 -10.42 -22.31
C CYS A 157 10.78 -9.07 -23.02
N LEU A 158 9.93 -8.17 -22.56
CA LEU A 158 9.77 -6.82 -23.11
C LEU A 158 11.09 -6.03 -22.99
N SER A 159 11.72 -6.03 -21.80
CA SER A 159 13.01 -5.40 -21.58
C SER A 159 14.08 -5.93 -22.55
N LYS A 160 14.11 -7.25 -22.77
CA LYS A 160 15.06 -7.84 -23.69
C LYS A 160 14.78 -7.46 -25.14
N LEU A 161 13.52 -7.34 -25.56
CA LEU A 161 13.15 -7.00 -26.95
C LEU A 161 13.50 -5.56 -27.36
N GLU A 162 13.63 -4.66 -26.40
CA GLU A 162 14.03 -3.26 -26.66
C GLU A 162 15.55 -3.06 -26.82
N LEU A 163 16.37 -4.04 -26.48
CA LEU A 163 17.81 -3.96 -26.72
C LEU A 163 18.10 -3.83 -28.21
N SER A 164 18.82 -2.76 -28.60
CA SER A 164 19.14 -2.44 -30.00
C SER A 164 19.99 -3.50 -30.68
N ASP A 165 20.86 -4.17 -29.91
CA ASP A 165 21.87 -5.10 -30.43
C ASP A 165 21.45 -6.57 -30.35
N LEU A 166 20.15 -6.83 -30.21
CA LEU A 166 19.62 -8.19 -30.15
C LEU A 166 19.76 -8.90 -31.51
N SER A 167 20.43 -10.04 -31.53
CA SER A 167 20.52 -10.85 -32.75
C SER A 167 19.11 -11.33 -33.19
N VAL A 168 18.91 -11.53 -34.50
CA VAL A 168 17.63 -12.01 -35.05
C VAL A 168 17.17 -13.30 -34.36
N LYS A 169 18.11 -14.22 -34.08
CA LYS A 169 17.82 -15.48 -33.41
C LYS A 169 17.35 -15.27 -31.95
N GLU A 170 17.96 -14.35 -31.23
CA GLU A 170 17.58 -14.05 -29.85
C GLU A 170 16.25 -13.32 -29.79
N ARG A 171 15.99 -12.39 -30.70
CA ARG A 171 14.69 -11.73 -30.87
C ARG A 171 13.59 -12.74 -31.08
N GLN A 172 13.72 -13.63 -32.05
CA GLN A 172 12.74 -14.69 -32.33
C GLN A 172 12.54 -15.64 -31.14
N LYS A 173 13.62 -15.99 -30.40
CA LYS A 173 13.53 -16.79 -29.18
C LYS A 173 12.74 -16.08 -28.08
N THR A 174 12.94 -14.77 -27.92
CA THR A 174 12.28 -13.96 -26.89
C THR A 174 10.80 -13.74 -27.25
N GLU A 175 10.49 -13.45 -28.52
CA GLU A 175 9.11 -13.30 -29.01
C GLU A 175 8.32 -14.61 -28.81
N ARG A 176 8.92 -15.75 -29.19
CA ARG A 176 8.30 -17.06 -28.95
C ARG A 176 8.11 -17.36 -27.45
N ARG A 177 9.04 -16.92 -26.59
CA ARG A 177 8.88 -17.06 -25.14
C ARG A 177 7.74 -16.20 -24.62
N LEU A 178 7.60 -14.99 -25.11
CA LEU A 178 6.51 -14.09 -24.80
C LEU A 178 5.15 -14.68 -25.17
N GLU A 179 5.04 -15.22 -26.39
CA GLU A 179 3.84 -15.94 -26.87
C GLU A 179 3.48 -17.12 -25.95
N GLN A 180 4.47 -17.95 -25.57
CA GLN A 180 4.25 -19.05 -24.62
C GLN A 180 3.74 -18.59 -23.26
N LEU A 181 4.26 -17.48 -22.73
CA LEU A 181 3.85 -16.93 -21.43
C LEU A 181 2.43 -16.38 -21.49
N ILE A 182 2.05 -15.73 -22.58
CA ILE A 182 0.68 -15.24 -22.81
C ILE A 182 -0.28 -16.40 -22.92
N ALA A 183 0.04 -17.43 -23.71
CA ALA A 183 -0.76 -18.65 -23.83
C ALA A 183 -0.90 -19.37 -22.48
N GLN A 184 0.19 -19.52 -21.71
CA GLN A 184 0.13 -20.07 -20.36
C GLN A 184 -0.74 -19.23 -19.40
N SER A 185 -0.76 -17.91 -19.56
CA SER A 185 -1.60 -17.02 -18.76
C SER A 185 -3.07 -17.18 -19.11
N TRP A 186 -3.38 -17.31 -20.41
CA TRP A 186 -4.73 -17.56 -20.91
C TRP A 186 -5.33 -18.86 -20.35
N HIS A 187 -4.58 -19.96 -20.39
CA HIS A 187 -5.02 -21.27 -19.93
C HIS A 187 -4.88 -21.50 -18.41
N SER A 188 -4.56 -20.45 -17.65
CA SER A 188 -4.45 -20.55 -16.19
C SER A 188 -5.62 -19.85 -15.52
N ASP A 189 -6.16 -20.47 -14.48
CA ASP A 189 -7.11 -19.77 -13.61
C ASP A 189 -6.49 -18.48 -13.08
N THR A 190 -7.06 -17.34 -13.43
CA THR A 190 -6.59 -16.02 -13.00
C THR A 190 -7.08 -15.67 -11.59
N ILE A 191 -8.20 -16.24 -11.18
CA ILE A 191 -8.92 -15.92 -9.95
C ILE A 191 -8.81 -17.07 -8.97
N ARG A 192 -8.66 -16.74 -7.69
CA ARG A 192 -8.71 -17.74 -6.60
C ARG A 192 -10.14 -18.24 -6.42
N LYS A 193 -10.30 -19.55 -6.37
CA LYS A 193 -11.61 -20.18 -6.07
C LYS A 193 -11.90 -20.30 -4.59
N GLN A 194 -10.87 -20.16 -3.74
CA GLN A 194 -10.97 -20.22 -2.28
C GLN A 194 -10.48 -18.92 -1.65
N ARG A 195 -11.15 -18.52 -0.58
CA ARG A 195 -10.73 -17.35 0.20
C ARG A 195 -9.33 -17.60 0.79
N PRO A 196 -8.36 -16.67 0.61
CA PRO A 196 -7.04 -16.83 1.19
C PRO A 196 -7.12 -16.81 2.73
N THR A 197 -6.26 -17.57 3.36
CA THR A 197 -6.02 -17.47 4.80
C THR A 197 -5.06 -16.33 5.11
N PRO A 198 -5.02 -15.80 6.35
CA PRO A 198 -4.01 -14.79 6.73
C PRO A 198 -2.57 -15.29 6.52
N LEU A 199 -2.33 -16.59 6.61
CA LEU A 199 -1.02 -17.19 6.32
C LEU A 199 -0.68 -17.16 4.81
N ASP A 200 -1.68 -17.34 3.94
CA ASP A 200 -1.48 -17.21 2.48
C ASP A 200 -1.15 -15.77 2.09
N GLU A 201 -1.78 -14.81 2.76
CA GLU A 201 -1.47 -13.39 2.59
C GLU A 201 -0.02 -13.07 3.00
N ALA A 202 0.42 -13.57 4.16
CA ALA A 202 1.80 -13.42 4.62
C ALA A 202 2.82 -14.04 3.65
N LYS A 203 2.56 -15.25 3.14
CA LYS A 203 3.38 -15.89 2.12
C LYS A 203 3.46 -15.08 0.83
N TRP A 204 2.38 -14.40 0.47
CA TRP A 204 2.39 -13.49 -0.69
C TRP A 204 3.29 -12.27 -0.44
N GLY A 205 3.20 -11.65 0.74
CA GLY A 205 4.08 -10.54 1.12
C GLY A 205 5.56 -10.92 1.10
N PHE A 206 5.90 -12.11 1.62
CA PHE A 206 7.27 -12.62 1.58
C PHE A 206 7.76 -12.89 0.15
N ALA A 207 6.87 -13.28 -0.76
CA ALA A 207 7.23 -13.46 -2.17
C ALA A 207 7.56 -12.12 -2.87
N VAL A 208 6.98 -11.01 -2.44
CA VAL A 208 7.36 -9.67 -2.95
C VAL A 208 8.79 -9.33 -2.50
N VAL A 209 9.14 -9.62 -1.24
CA VAL A 209 10.51 -9.44 -0.77
C VAL A 209 11.47 -10.30 -1.58
N GLU A 210 11.20 -11.60 -1.72
CA GLU A 210 12.03 -12.56 -2.43
C GLU A 210 12.26 -12.22 -3.92
N ASN A 211 11.21 -11.81 -4.63
CA ASN A 211 11.27 -11.63 -6.09
C ASN A 211 11.62 -10.21 -6.55
N SER A 212 11.64 -9.24 -5.64
CA SER A 212 11.87 -7.85 -5.99
C SER A 212 12.70 -7.09 -4.96
N LEU A 213 12.24 -6.97 -3.72
CA LEU A 213 12.87 -6.06 -2.74
C LEU A 213 14.28 -6.52 -2.34
N TRP A 214 14.57 -7.83 -2.39
CA TRP A 214 15.88 -8.39 -2.08
C TRP A 214 16.98 -7.90 -3.02
N GLU A 215 16.65 -7.68 -4.27
CA GLU A 215 17.51 -7.11 -5.31
C GLU A 215 17.44 -5.57 -5.31
N ALA A 216 16.24 -5.01 -5.20
CA ALA A 216 16.03 -3.57 -5.31
C ALA A 216 16.68 -2.74 -4.19
N VAL A 217 16.78 -3.27 -2.96
CA VAL A 217 17.36 -2.51 -1.84
C VAL A 217 18.85 -2.25 -2.03
N PRO A 218 19.71 -3.23 -2.33
CA PRO A 218 21.12 -2.95 -2.64
C PRO A 218 21.29 -2.02 -3.84
N ASP A 219 20.52 -2.22 -4.91
CA ASP A 219 20.59 -1.40 -6.12
C ASP A 219 20.27 0.06 -5.83
N PHE A 220 19.16 0.33 -5.10
CA PHE A 220 18.83 1.67 -4.66
C PHE A 220 19.95 2.31 -3.81
N LEU A 221 20.51 1.55 -2.86
CA LEU A 221 21.57 2.05 -2.01
C LEU A 221 22.86 2.33 -2.79
N ARG A 222 23.17 1.57 -3.85
CA ARG A 222 24.29 1.84 -4.77
C ARG A 222 24.05 3.13 -5.57
N GLU A 223 22.85 3.30 -6.11
CA GLU A 223 22.51 4.53 -6.84
C GLU A 223 22.59 5.75 -5.94
N LEU A 224 22.04 5.68 -4.73
CA LEU A 224 22.09 6.77 -3.76
C LEU A 224 23.54 7.10 -3.35
N ASP A 225 24.34 6.07 -3.09
CA ASP A 225 25.75 6.17 -2.72
C ASP A 225 26.56 6.92 -3.79
N LEU A 226 26.45 6.50 -5.06
CA LEU A 226 27.09 7.16 -6.19
C LEU A 226 26.70 8.65 -6.32
N ARG A 227 25.38 8.96 -6.13
CA ARG A 227 24.91 10.34 -6.19
C ARG A 227 25.45 11.20 -5.04
N LEU A 228 25.58 10.62 -3.86
CA LEU A 228 26.16 11.31 -2.70
C LEU A 228 27.66 11.57 -2.90
N GLU A 229 28.41 10.61 -3.42
CA GLU A 229 29.83 10.81 -3.78
C GLU A 229 29.99 11.95 -4.79
N ASP A 230 29.15 11.97 -5.84
CA ASP A 230 29.19 13.01 -6.89
C ASP A 230 28.88 14.42 -6.34
N HIS A 231 27.88 14.54 -5.46
CA HIS A 231 27.39 15.84 -4.99
C HIS A 231 28.02 16.31 -3.68
N LEU A 232 28.27 15.42 -2.74
CA LEU A 232 28.79 15.74 -1.40
C LEU A 232 30.29 15.46 -1.27
N GLY A 233 30.82 14.49 -2.03
CA GLY A 233 32.18 14.00 -1.95
C GLY A 233 32.36 12.92 -0.88
N GLU A 234 31.27 12.39 -0.32
CA GLU A 234 31.24 11.25 0.60
C GLU A 234 30.03 10.36 0.30
N GLY A 235 30.21 9.05 0.41
CA GLY A 235 29.16 8.06 0.21
C GLY A 235 28.33 7.75 1.45
N LEU A 236 27.44 6.78 1.32
CA LEU A 236 26.64 6.26 2.44
C LEU A 236 27.50 5.47 3.43
N PRO A 237 27.27 5.60 4.75
CA PRO A 237 27.80 4.64 5.71
C PRO A 237 27.35 3.22 5.36
N ILE A 238 28.22 2.23 5.54
CA ILE A 238 27.92 0.82 5.20
C ILE A 238 26.72 0.29 5.97
N ASP A 239 26.52 0.78 7.18
CA ASP A 239 25.42 0.42 8.07
C ASP A 239 24.17 1.30 7.90
N ALA A 240 24.16 2.21 6.91
CA ALA A 240 23.00 3.03 6.60
C ALA A 240 21.77 2.16 6.26
N ARG A 241 20.63 2.55 6.81
CA ARG A 241 19.35 1.85 6.64
C ARG A 241 18.21 2.82 6.33
N PRO A 242 18.27 3.54 5.21
CA PRO A 242 17.26 4.51 4.86
C PRO A 242 15.92 3.87 4.49
N VAL A 243 15.89 2.59 4.10
CA VAL A 243 14.66 1.86 3.74
C VAL A 243 14.55 0.57 4.55
N HIS A 244 13.37 0.31 5.10
CA HIS A 244 13.05 -0.93 5.77
C HIS A 244 11.55 -1.27 5.69
N PHE A 245 11.18 -2.47 6.13
CA PHE A 245 9.87 -3.03 5.84
C PHE A 245 9.18 -3.56 7.09
N SER A 246 7.86 -3.32 7.16
CA SER A 246 6.96 -3.96 8.10
C SER A 246 5.79 -4.62 7.37
N SER A 247 5.00 -5.41 8.08
CA SER A 247 3.83 -6.09 7.51
C SER A 247 2.69 -6.14 8.52
N TRP A 248 1.45 -6.06 8.01
CA TRP A 248 0.23 -6.32 8.76
C TRP A 248 -0.29 -7.75 8.58
N MET A 249 0.26 -8.49 7.62
CA MET A 249 -0.22 -9.83 7.25
C MET A 249 0.06 -10.83 8.36
N GLY A 250 -1.01 -11.30 9.02
CA GLY A 250 -0.95 -12.14 10.19
C GLY A 250 -0.84 -11.40 11.54
N GLY A 251 -0.83 -10.06 11.53
CA GLY A 251 -0.82 -9.19 12.71
C GLY A 251 -2.05 -8.30 12.87
N ASP A 252 -2.81 -8.09 11.80
CA ASP A 252 -4.00 -7.23 11.77
C ASP A 252 -5.26 -7.98 12.19
N ARG A 253 -5.72 -7.74 13.42
CA ARG A 253 -6.92 -8.32 14.01
C ARG A 253 -8.16 -7.46 13.89
N ASP A 254 -8.03 -6.21 13.44
CA ASP A 254 -9.18 -5.31 13.40
C ASP A 254 -10.32 -5.90 12.57
N GLY A 255 -11.30 -6.48 13.32
CA GLY A 255 -12.46 -7.17 12.75
C GLY A 255 -12.13 -8.35 11.82
N ASN A 256 -10.98 -8.98 11.94
CA ASN A 256 -10.64 -10.21 11.26
C ASN A 256 -10.52 -11.38 12.27
N PRO A 257 -11.55 -12.20 12.43
CA PRO A 257 -11.56 -13.30 13.41
C PRO A 257 -10.59 -14.43 13.05
N PHE A 258 -10.04 -14.44 11.84
CA PHE A 258 -9.10 -15.47 11.37
C PHE A 258 -7.64 -15.16 11.74
N VAL A 259 -7.33 -13.93 12.18
CA VAL A 259 -6.00 -13.55 12.67
C VAL A 259 -5.95 -13.79 14.17
N THR A 260 -5.54 -15.00 14.54
CA THR A 260 -5.40 -15.43 15.95
C THR A 260 -3.94 -15.35 16.41
N HIS A 261 -3.72 -15.42 17.73
CA HIS A 261 -2.38 -15.52 18.31
C HIS A 261 -1.55 -16.66 17.70
N THR A 262 -2.18 -17.79 17.35
CA THR A 262 -1.51 -18.93 16.70
C THR A 262 -1.02 -18.55 15.30
N ILE A 263 -1.86 -17.91 14.49
CA ILE A 263 -1.48 -17.43 13.15
C ILE A 263 -0.33 -16.43 13.25
N THR A 264 -0.39 -15.49 14.20
CA THR A 264 0.70 -14.52 14.42
C THR A 264 2.02 -15.23 14.71
N ARG A 265 2.01 -16.24 15.56
CA ARG A 265 3.20 -17.05 15.86
C ARG A 265 3.72 -17.77 14.61
N GLU A 266 2.85 -18.36 13.82
CA GLU A 266 3.22 -19.08 12.59
C GLU A 266 3.83 -18.14 11.56
N VAL A 267 3.26 -16.94 11.38
CA VAL A 267 3.80 -15.91 10.48
C VAL A 267 5.19 -15.46 10.92
N LEU A 268 5.42 -15.23 12.21
CA LEU A 268 6.74 -14.87 12.74
C LEU A 268 7.79 -15.97 12.50
N LEU A 269 7.42 -17.25 12.69
CA LEU A 269 8.30 -18.38 12.38
C LEU A 269 8.62 -18.46 10.89
N LEU A 270 7.61 -18.30 10.02
CA LEU A 270 7.77 -18.36 8.58
C LEU A 270 8.61 -17.19 8.03
N SER A 271 8.45 -15.99 8.62
CA SER A 271 9.25 -14.80 8.28
C SER A 271 10.73 -15.03 8.56
N ARG A 272 11.06 -15.57 9.74
CA ARG A 272 12.45 -15.93 10.10
C ARG A 272 13.01 -17.04 9.21
N TRP A 273 12.18 -18.05 8.91
CA TRP A 273 12.58 -19.14 8.00
C TRP A 273 12.92 -18.60 6.61
N LYS A 274 12.09 -17.70 6.08
CA LYS A 274 12.32 -17.11 4.76
C LYS A 274 13.56 -16.20 4.75
N ALA A 275 13.81 -15.44 5.82
CA ALA A 275 15.04 -14.65 5.95
C ALA A 275 16.29 -15.56 5.90
N ALA A 276 16.31 -16.64 6.69
CA ALA A 276 17.41 -17.59 6.68
C ALA A 276 17.61 -18.26 5.30
N ASP A 277 16.51 -18.54 4.58
CA ASP A 277 16.53 -19.10 3.22
C ASP A 277 17.18 -18.15 2.21
N LEU A 278 16.84 -16.88 2.24
CA LEU A 278 17.39 -15.87 1.35
C LEU A 278 18.88 -15.60 1.67
N TYR A 279 19.24 -15.42 2.94
CA TYR A 279 20.66 -15.29 3.32
C TYR A 279 21.49 -16.52 2.98
N LEU A 280 20.91 -17.72 3.06
CA LEU A 280 21.62 -18.95 2.67
C LEU A 280 21.97 -18.92 1.17
N ASN A 281 21.10 -18.37 0.32
CA ASN A 281 21.41 -18.20 -1.10
C ASN A 281 22.56 -17.20 -1.30
N ASP A 282 22.51 -16.04 -0.62
CA ASP A 282 23.58 -15.04 -0.69
C ASP A 282 24.93 -15.63 -0.19
N ILE A 283 24.91 -16.34 0.94
CA ILE A 283 26.13 -16.97 1.48
C ILE A 283 26.69 -18.04 0.52
N ASN A 284 25.85 -18.82 -0.14
CA ASN A 284 26.29 -19.80 -1.14
C ASN A 284 26.95 -19.12 -2.36
N GLU A 285 26.45 -17.97 -2.80
CA GLU A 285 27.08 -17.15 -3.83
C GLU A 285 28.42 -16.62 -3.37
N LEU A 286 28.49 -16.01 -2.18
CA LEU A 286 29.75 -15.52 -1.59
C LEU A 286 30.80 -16.65 -1.38
N VAL A 287 30.40 -17.86 -1.00
CA VAL A 287 31.27 -19.03 -0.93
C VAL A 287 31.93 -19.34 -2.27
N SER A 288 31.19 -19.14 -3.39
CA SER A 288 31.77 -19.36 -4.74
C SER A 288 32.71 -18.22 -5.16
N GLU A 289 32.44 -17.00 -4.76
CA GLU A 289 33.20 -15.81 -5.17
C GLU A 289 34.42 -15.54 -4.30
N LEU A 290 34.33 -15.64 -2.97
CA LEU A 290 35.37 -15.25 -2.04
C LEU A 290 36.38 -16.39 -1.73
N SER A 291 37.22 -16.72 -2.71
CA SER A 291 38.23 -17.79 -2.60
C SER A 291 39.65 -17.24 -2.35
N MET A 292 39.77 -15.96 -1.99
CA MET A 292 41.07 -15.33 -1.79
C MET A 292 41.82 -15.91 -0.58
N THR A 293 43.15 -15.95 -0.69
CA THR A 293 44.04 -16.53 0.33
C THR A 293 44.61 -15.49 1.28
N GLN A 294 44.67 -14.23 0.84
CA GLN A 294 45.21 -13.13 1.64
C GLN A 294 44.06 -12.50 2.47
N CYS A 295 44.27 -12.37 3.77
CA CYS A 295 43.37 -11.72 4.70
C CYS A 295 44.13 -11.02 5.83
N ASN A 296 43.44 -10.17 6.59
CA ASN A 296 43.95 -9.58 7.82
C ASN A 296 43.84 -10.55 9.01
N ASP A 297 44.38 -10.16 10.15
CA ASP A 297 44.45 -10.99 11.37
C ASP A 297 43.05 -11.29 11.95
N ALA A 298 42.09 -10.34 11.79
CA ALA A 298 40.72 -10.55 12.27
C ALA A 298 40.03 -11.71 11.55
N VAL A 299 40.11 -11.75 10.23
CA VAL A 299 39.51 -12.85 9.43
C VAL A 299 40.28 -14.13 9.64
N ARG A 300 41.61 -14.07 9.80
CA ARG A 300 42.42 -15.25 10.11
C ARG A 300 42.02 -15.89 11.43
N THR A 301 41.76 -15.08 12.44
CA THR A 301 41.26 -15.54 13.75
C THR A 301 39.92 -16.22 13.65
N LEU A 302 38.99 -15.63 12.88
CA LEU A 302 37.65 -16.19 12.64
C LEU A 302 37.68 -17.49 11.84
N ALA A 303 38.55 -17.56 10.83
CA ALA A 303 38.66 -18.72 9.96
C ALA A 303 39.37 -19.92 10.61
N GLY A 304 40.24 -19.65 11.61
CA GLY A 304 41.13 -20.62 12.21
C GLY A 304 42.52 -20.59 11.58
N GLU A 305 43.56 -20.84 12.42
CA GLU A 305 44.95 -20.89 11.96
C GLU A 305 45.19 -22.01 10.93
N GLY A 306 45.82 -21.69 9.81
CA GLY A 306 46.18 -22.66 8.77
C GLY A 306 45.15 -22.83 7.63
N GLU A 307 44.01 -22.17 7.70
CA GLU A 307 43.03 -22.17 6.59
C GLU A 307 43.59 -21.47 5.36
N HIS A 308 43.53 -22.13 4.22
CA HIS A 308 44.06 -21.61 2.96
C HIS A 308 43.16 -20.58 2.33
N GLU A 309 41.85 -20.74 2.47
CA GLU A 309 40.78 -19.86 1.95
C GLU A 309 40.00 -19.28 3.13
N PRO A 310 40.53 -18.29 3.88
CA PRO A 310 39.97 -17.86 5.15
C PRO A 310 38.54 -17.27 5.05
N TYR A 311 38.25 -16.50 4.02
CA TYR A 311 36.89 -15.97 3.79
C TYR A 311 35.89 -17.10 3.62
N ARG A 312 36.24 -18.11 2.81
CA ARG A 312 35.40 -19.28 2.58
C ARG A 312 35.17 -20.12 3.83
N ALA A 313 36.16 -20.20 4.74
CA ALA A 313 35.99 -20.87 6.03
C ALA A 313 34.93 -20.15 6.89
N VAL A 314 35.01 -18.83 7.04
CA VAL A 314 34.01 -18.01 7.75
C VAL A 314 32.63 -18.18 7.14
N LEU A 315 32.52 -18.12 5.82
CA LEU A 315 31.23 -18.27 5.11
C LEU A 315 30.63 -19.69 5.28
N LYS A 316 31.43 -20.74 5.37
CA LYS A 316 30.95 -22.10 5.64
C LYS A 316 30.34 -22.24 7.03
N GLU A 317 30.89 -21.55 8.04
CA GLU A 317 30.29 -21.53 9.39
C GLU A 317 28.94 -20.80 9.38
N LEU A 318 28.87 -19.66 8.70
CA LEU A 318 27.57 -18.95 8.52
C LEU A 318 26.56 -19.80 7.76
N ARG A 319 26.97 -20.53 6.74
CA ARG A 319 26.12 -21.49 6.02
C ARG A 319 25.58 -22.59 6.93
N ALA A 320 26.42 -23.13 7.82
CA ALA A 320 25.99 -24.16 8.79
C ALA A 320 24.96 -23.57 9.77
N LEU A 321 25.21 -22.38 10.32
CA LEU A 321 24.31 -21.64 11.19
C LEU A 321 22.92 -21.44 10.54
N LEU A 322 22.89 -21.03 9.26
CA LEU A 322 21.66 -20.78 8.52
C LEU A 322 20.89 -22.07 8.21
N ASN A 323 21.59 -23.15 7.84
CA ASN A 323 20.96 -24.47 7.61
C ASN A 323 20.33 -25.00 8.90
N GLU A 324 21.04 -25.03 10.01
CA GLU A 324 20.49 -25.46 11.30
C GLU A 324 19.30 -24.59 11.73
N THR A 325 19.37 -23.28 11.51
CA THR A 325 18.25 -22.36 11.76
C THR A 325 17.01 -22.76 10.94
N LYS A 326 17.18 -23.03 9.65
CA LYS A 326 16.09 -23.45 8.78
C LYS A 326 15.47 -24.76 9.23
N GLU A 327 16.30 -25.77 9.53
CA GLU A 327 15.82 -27.09 9.98
C GLU A 327 14.97 -26.99 11.26
N ILE A 328 15.42 -26.21 12.25
CA ILE A 328 14.68 -26.04 13.49
C ILE A 328 13.39 -25.24 13.28
N LEU A 329 13.42 -24.19 12.47
CA LEU A 329 12.23 -23.40 12.17
C LEU A 329 11.23 -24.20 11.35
N ASP A 330 11.68 -24.99 10.37
CA ASP A 330 10.82 -25.86 9.57
C ASP A 330 10.11 -26.90 10.44
N ALA A 331 10.84 -27.56 11.34
CA ALA A 331 10.26 -28.51 12.28
C ALA A 331 9.20 -27.84 13.18
N LYS A 332 9.41 -26.59 13.64
CA LYS A 332 8.43 -25.82 14.43
C LYS A 332 7.20 -25.43 13.63
N ILE A 333 7.37 -25.03 12.37
CA ILE A 333 6.29 -24.70 11.44
C ILE A 333 5.42 -25.94 11.18
N ASN A 334 6.05 -27.10 11.05
CA ASN A 334 5.37 -28.39 10.89
C ASN A 334 4.79 -28.98 12.20
N GLY A 335 4.72 -28.18 13.27
CA GLY A 335 4.01 -28.52 14.52
C GLY A 335 4.83 -29.30 15.53
N GLN A 336 6.12 -29.50 15.31
CA GLN A 336 6.98 -30.17 16.32
C GLN A 336 7.24 -29.22 17.50
N LYS A 337 6.98 -29.68 18.69
CA LYS A 337 7.23 -28.97 19.96
C LYS A 337 8.70 -29.08 20.36
N LEU A 338 9.59 -28.36 19.65
CA LEU A 338 11.00 -28.31 20.01
C LEU A 338 11.26 -27.19 21.01
N ALA A 339 11.86 -27.53 22.16
CA ALA A 339 12.31 -26.59 23.18
C ALA A 339 13.54 -25.76 22.70
N VAL A 340 14.27 -26.30 21.72
CA VAL A 340 15.50 -25.67 21.20
C VAL A 340 15.16 -24.41 20.41
N LYS A 341 15.90 -23.33 20.66
CA LYS A 341 15.87 -22.12 19.85
C LYS A 341 16.68 -22.33 18.59
N ALA A 342 16.23 -21.77 17.44
CA ALA A 342 17.06 -21.71 16.26
C ALA A 342 18.34 -20.89 16.56
N PRO A 343 19.52 -21.29 16.06
CA PRO A 343 20.77 -20.66 16.45
C PRO A 343 20.89 -19.20 16.02
N LEU A 344 20.40 -18.83 14.85
CA LEU A 344 20.35 -17.43 14.41
C LEU A 344 19.25 -16.66 15.18
N GLN A 345 19.67 -15.78 16.10
CA GLN A 345 18.77 -14.99 16.94
C GLN A 345 18.91 -13.49 16.71
N ARG A 346 20.08 -13.01 16.34
CA ARG A 346 20.44 -11.59 16.24
C ARG A 346 21.16 -11.27 14.95
N VAL A 347 21.00 -10.06 14.49
CA VAL A 347 21.63 -9.53 13.27
C VAL A 347 23.15 -9.60 13.33
N GLU A 348 23.74 -9.36 14.51
CA GLU A 348 25.19 -9.33 14.72
C GLU A 348 25.86 -10.67 14.36
N GLN A 349 25.14 -11.78 14.53
CA GLN A 349 25.66 -13.11 14.18
C GLN A 349 25.96 -13.28 12.67
N LEU A 350 25.29 -12.51 11.82
CA LEU A 350 25.58 -12.43 10.38
C LEU A 350 26.47 -11.23 10.07
N TRP A 351 26.15 -10.08 10.66
CA TRP A 351 26.82 -8.82 10.38
C TRP A 351 28.30 -8.84 10.73
N GLU A 352 28.65 -9.21 11.97
CA GLU A 352 30.05 -9.09 12.44
C GLU A 352 31.03 -9.91 11.61
N PRO A 353 30.80 -11.20 11.31
CA PRO A 353 31.73 -11.98 10.49
C PRO A 353 31.84 -11.47 9.05
N LEU A 354 30.73 -11.05 8.43
CA LEU A 354 30.73 -10.53 7.06
C LEU A 354 31.37 -9.15 6.99
N TYR A 355 31.15 -8.31 7.99
CA TYR A 355 31.78 -7.00 8.07
C TYR A 355 33.30 -7.11 8.29
N ALA A 356 33.74 -8.08 9.09
CA ALA A 356 35.18 -8.38 9.20
C ALA A 356 35.78 -8.82 7.87
N CYS A 357 35.06 -9.64 7.08
CA CYS A 357 35.49 -9.98 5.73
C CYS A 357 35.57 -8.76 4.82
N TYR A 358 34.58 -7.88 4.88
CA TYR A 358 34.54 -6.62 4.13
C TYR A 358 35.77 -5.74 4.44
N GLN A 359 36.02 -5.47 5.72
CA GLN A 359 37.17 -4.68 6.16
C GLN A 359 38.52 -5.33 5.73
N SER A 360 38.61 -6.65 5.89
CA SER A 360 39.84 -7.38 5.49
C SER A 360 40.11 -7.26 3.99
N LEU A 361 39.08 -7.33 3.14
CA LEU A 361 39.27 -7.15 1.70
C LEU A 361 39.79 -5.74 1.36
N HIS A 362 39.22 -4.70 1.99
CA HIS A 362 39.71 -3.33 1.82
C HIS A 362 41.15 -3.16 2.29
N GLU A 363 41.50 -3.64 3.48
CA GLU A 363 42.84 -3.57 4.03
C GLU A 363 43.88 -4.32 3.18
N CYS A 364 43.49 -5.39 2.52
CA CYS A 364 44.34 -6.18 1.61
C CYS A 364 44.36 -5.64 0.16
N GLY A 365 43.77 -4.46 -0.11
CA GLY A 365 43.78 -3.86 -1.45
C GLY A 365 42.77 -4.48 -2.42
N MET A 366 41.79 -5.22 -1.93
CA MET A 366 40.74 -5.91 -2.69
C MET A 366 39.38 -5.24 -2.54
N GLY A 367 39.32 -3.91 -2.33
CA GLY A 367 38.12 -3.14 -2.09
C GLY A 367 37.06 -3.35 -3.17
N ILE A 368 37.42 -3.39 -4.44
CA ILE A 368 36.50 -3.62 -5.55
C ILE A 368 35.74 -4.96 -5.43
N ILE A 369 36.32 -5.95 -4.77
CA ILE A 369 35.66 -7.25 -4.49
C ILE A 369 34.72 -7.09 -3.30
N ALA A 370 35.15 -6.37 -2.26
CA ALA A 370 34.35 -6.09 -1.08
C ALA A 370 33.07 -5.36 -1.44
N ASP A 371 33.17 -4.36 -2.33
CA ASP A 371 32.04 -3.51 -2.78
C ASP A 371 31.07 -4.20 -3.76
N GLY A 372 31.30 -5.49 -4.05
CA GLY A 372 30.41 -6.36 -4.84
C GLY A 372 29.29 -7.00 -4.01
N SER A 373 29.07 -8.30 -4.23
CA SER A 373 28.01 -9.11 -3.61
C SER A 373 28.07 -9.11 -2.08
N LEU A 374 29.27 -8.94 -1.49
CA LEU A 374 29.43 -8.86 -0.04
C LEU A 374 28.81 -7.59 0.54
N LEU A 375 29.02 -6.42 -0.08
CA LEU A 375 28.36 -5.17 0.31
C LEU A 375 26.85 -5.26 0.17
N ASP A 376 26.36 -5.87 -0.91
CA ASP A 376 24.92 -6.08 -1.10
C ASP A 376 24.30 -6.93 0.01
N THR A 377 25.01 -8.01 0.40
CA THR A 377 24.57 -8.86 1.51
C THR A 377 24.56 -8.10 2.84
N LEU A 378 25.58 -7.28 3.12
CA LEU A 378 25.61 -6.42 4.31
C LEU A 378 24.46 -5.42 4.33
N ARG A 379 24.16 -4.77 3.20
CA ARG A 379 23.01 -3.85 3.05
C ARG A 379 21.67 -4.55 3.27
N ARG A 380 21.49 -5.78 2.75
CA ARG A 380 20.32 -6.63 3.02
C ARG A 380 20.15 -6.93 4.50
N ILE A 381 21.24 -7.28 5.19
CA ILE A 381 21.21 -7.58 6.63
C ILE A 381 20.70 -6.38 7.44
N LYS A 382 21.10 -5.17 7.08
CA LYS A 382 20.60 -3.94 7.75
C LYS A 382 19.15 -3.65 7.44
N ALA A 383 18.71 -3.84 6.19
CA ALA A 383 17.34 -3.54 5.77
C ALA A 383 16.32 -4.57 6.28
N PHE A 384 16.65 -5.88 6.23
CA PHE A 384 15.69 -6.97 6.49
C PHE A 384 15.88 -7.66 7.84
N GLY A 385 17.06 -7.53 8.46
CA GLY A 385 17.36 -8.19 9.72
C GLY A 385 17.21 -9.72 9.65
N VAL A 386 16.99 -10.37 10.79
CA VAL A 386 16.75 -11.82 10.89
C VAL A 386 15.27 -12.19 10.85
N HIS A 387 14.40 -11.19 10.75
CA HIS A 387 12.94 -11.35 10.74
C HIS A 387 12.32 -11.07 9.36
N LEU A 388 13.10 -10.79 8.34
CA LEU A 388 12.71 -10.41 6.97
C LEU A 388 11.90 -9.11 6.92
N VAL A 389 10.76 -9.09 7.59
CA VAL A 389 9.90 -7.91 7.77
C VAL A 389 9.44 -7.87 9.22
N ARG A 390 9.33 -6.69 9.80
CA ARG A 390 8.78 -6.50 11.14
C ARG A 390 7.27 -6.67 11.09
N LEU A 391 6.68 -7.33 12.08
CA LEU A 391 5.24 -7.51 12.14
C LEU A 391 4.59 -6.42 12.99
N ASP A 392 3.60 -5.72 12.46
CA ASP A 392 2.72 -4.89 13.27
C ASP A 392 1.59 -5.74 13.86
N VAL A 393 1.27 -5.50 15.11
CA VAL A 393 0.06 -6.01 15.73
C VAL A 393 -0.98 -4.89 15.68
N ARG A 394 -2.17 -5.15 15.13
CA ARG A 394 -3.26 -4.19 15.12
C ARG A 394 -4.51 -4.80 15.78
N GLN A 395 -5.10 -4.08 16.72
CA GLN A 395 -6.30 -4.48 17.44
C GLN A 395 -7.17 -3.25 17.74
N GLU A 396 -8.48 -3.48 17.79
CA GLU A 396 -9.47 -2.45 18.12
C GLU A 396 -9.43 -2.11 19.62
N SER A 397 -9.55 -0.81 19.97
CA SER A 397 -9.49 -0.31 21.36
C SER A 397 -10.50 -0.98 22.29
N THR A 398 -11.70 -1.26 21.80
CA THR A 398 -12.76 -1.93 22.56
C THR A 398 -12.34 -3.32 23.07
N ARG A 399 -11.47 -4.02 22.33
CA ARG A 399 -10.98 -5.34 22.75
C ARG A 399 -10.08 -5.27 23.99
N HIS A 400 -9.32 -4.20 24.14
CA HIS A 400 -8.52 -3.95 25.33
C HIS A 400 -9.41 -3.55 26.50
N SER A 401 -10.42 -2.71 26.27
CA SER A 401 -11.43 -2.36 27.29
C SER A 401 -12.21 -3.59 27.77
N ASP A 402 -12.61 -4.50 26.88
CA ASP A 402 -13.26 -5.78 27.24
C ASP A 402 -12.42 -6.57 28.25
N VAL A 403 -11.08 -6.67 28.03
CA VAL A 403 -10.16 -7.35 28.94
C VAL A 403 -10.18 -6.70 30.32
N LEU A 404 -10.04 -5.36 30.36
CA LEU A 404 -9.99 -4.61 31.62
C LEU A 404 -11.33 -4.64 32.35
N SER A 405 -12.46 -4.56 31.64
CA SER A 405 -13.80 -4.62 32.21
C SER A 405 -14.09 -5.99 32.82
N GLU A 406 -13.75 -7.08 32.15
CA GLU A 406 -13.90 -8.43 32.69
C GLU A 406 -12.99 -8.65 33.88
N LEU A 407 -11.75 -8.18 33.83
CA LEU A 407 -10.77 -8.27 34.91
C LEU A 407 -11.20 -7.48 36.15
N THR A 408 -11.60 -6.23 36.01
CA THR A 408 -11.98 -5.36 37.13
C THR A 408 -13.26 -5.84 37.80
N ARG A 409 -14.21 -6.39 37.04
CA ARG A 409 -15.40 -7.06 37.61
C ARG A 409 -15.03 -8.31 38.38
N TYR A 410 -14.12 -9.14 37.85
CA TYR A 410 -13.62 -10.33 38.57
C TYR A 410 -12.92 -9.95 39.89
N LEU A 411 -12.12 -8.89 39.90
CA LEU A 411 -11.42 -8.39 41.06
C LEU A 411 -12.35 -7.68 42.07
N GLY A 412 -13.61 -7.42 41.71
CA GLY A 412 -14.58 -6.71 42.56
C GLY A 412 -14.26 -5.22 42.77
N ILE A 413 -13.48 -4.61 41.91
CA ILE A 413 -13.08 -3.18 42.00
C ILE A 413 -13.92 -2.24 41.10
N GLY A 414 -14.84 -2.79 40.32
CA GLY A 414 -15.77 -2.03 39.48
C GLY A 414 -15.88 -2.58 38.06
N ASP A 415 -16.54 -1.82 37.22
CA ASP A 415 -16.65 -2.10 35.75
C ASP A 415 -15.91 -0.99 34.97
N TYR A 416 -14.75 -1.34 34.44
CA TYR A 416 -13.87 -0.39 33.75
C TYR A 416 -14.56 0.42 32.64
N ASP A 417 -15.50 -0.17 31.90
CA ASP A 417 -16.22 0.52 30.84
C ASP A 417 -17.10 1.67 31.35
N GLN A 418 -17.56 1.59 32.62
CA GLN A 418 -18.39 2.62 33.23
C GLN A 418 -17.58 3.74 33.90
N TRP A 419 -16.26 3.61 33.98
CA TRP A 419 -15.40 4.62 34.59
C TRP A 419 -15.22 5.84 33.71
N SER A 420 -15.02 7.00 34.36
CA SER A 420 -14.60 8.22 33.66
C SER A 420 -13.19 8.04 33.07
N GLU A 421 -12.86 8.82 32.03
CA GLU A 421 -11.51 8.78 31.47
C GLU A 421 -10.43 9.08 32.52
N GLN A 422 -10.69 9.99 33.44
CA GLN A 422 -9.77 10.31 34.56
C GLN A 422 -9.53 9.10 35.44
N ASP A 423 -10.58 8.37 35.81
CA ASP A 423 -10.48 7.18 36.64
C ASP A 423 -9.74 6.03 35.92
N LYS A 424 -10.01 5.87 34.60
CA LYS A 424 -9.30 4.92 33.74
C LYS A 424 -7.80 5.21 33.71
N VAL A 425 -7.42 6.45 33.38
CA VAL A 425 -6.02 6.89 33.35
C VAL A 425 -5.34 6.74 34.71
N ALA A 426 -6.01 7.11 35.80
CA ALA A 426 -5.47 6.97 37.14
C ALA A 426 -5.23 5.49 37.50
N PHE A 427 -6.20 4.62 37.24
CA PHE A 427 -6.07 3.18 37.43
C PHE A 427 -4.90 2.61 36.63
N LEU A 428 -4.87 2.86 35.33
CA LEU A 428 -3.84 2.35 34.43
C LEU A 428 -2.44 2.82 34.82
N THR A 429 -2.29 4.08 35.18
CA THR A 429 -1.01 4.65 35.60
C THR A 429 -0.52 4.02 36.90
N ASN A 430 -1.44 3.82 37.86
CA ASN A 430 -1.12 3.17 39.14
C ASN A 430 -0.70 1.70 38.94
N GLU A 431 -1.41 0.95 38.09
CA GLU A 431 -1.08 -0.46 37.86
C GLU A 431 0.20 -0.61 37.02
N LEU A 432 0.46 0.28 36.06
CA LEU A 432 1.73 0.33 35.31
C LEU A 432 2.94 0.64 36.18
N ALA A 433 2.77 1.44 37.24
CA ALA A 433 3.80 1.72 38.23
C ALA A 433 3.98 0.59 39.27
N SER A 434 2.99 -0.29 39.39
CA SER A 434 2.98 -1.39 40.36
C SER A 434 3.95 -2.49 39.95
N LYS A 435 4.62 -3.08 40.97
CA LYS A 435 5.47 -4.28 40.76
C LYS A 435 4.73 -5.58 41.03
N ARG A 436 3.50 -5.50 41.55
CA ARG A 436 2.67 -6.70 41.79
C ARG A 436 1.95 -7.09 40.51
N PRO A 437 1.78 -8.37 40.19
CA PRO A 437 0.94 -8.80 39.09
C PRO A 437 -0.52 -8.41 39.31
N LEU A 438 -1.18 -7.92 38.26
CA LEU A 438 -2.61 -7.59 38.27
C LEU A 438 -3.47 -8.80 37.89
N LEU A 439 -2.99 -9.65 36.97
CA LEU A 439 -3.72 -10.81 36.45
C LEU A 439 -3.75 -11.94 37.49
N PRO A 440 -4.92 -12.35 38.00
CA PRO A 440 -5.03 -13.45 38.96
C PRO A 440 -4.73 -14.80 38.28
N ARG A 441 -4.07 -15.71 39.00
CA ARG A 441 -3.69 -17.02 38.45
C ARG A 441 -4.89 -17.96 38.22
N ASP A 442 -5.94 -17.79 38.98
CA ASP A 442 -7.18 -18.59 39.00
C ASP A 442 -8.28 -17.99 38.12
N TRP A 443 -8.04 -16.82 37.52
CA TRP A 443 -8.98 -16.16 36.62
C TRP A 443 -9.16 -16.96 35.33
N GLN A 444 -10.42 -17.21 34.96
CA GLN A 444 -10.80 -17.88 33.73
C GLN A 444 -11.49 -16.84 32.81
N PRO A 445 -10.73 -16.15 31.98
CA PRO A 445 -11.31 -15.15 31.06
C PRO A 445 -12.15 -15.80 29.97
N SER A 446 -13.08 -15.03 29.43
CA SER A 446 -13.80 -15.43 28.22
C SER A 446 -12.82 -15.70 27.05
N GLU A 447 -13.24 -16.51 26.08
CA GLU A 447 -12.38 -16.86 24.92
C GLU A 447 -11.92 -15.61 24.15
N ALA A 448 -12.76 -14.55 24.04
CA ALA A 448 -12.40 -13.31 23.39
C ALA A 448 -11.30 -12.54 24.15
N VAL A 449 -11.41 -12.46 25.46
CA VAL A 449 -10.42 -11.83 26.35
C VAL A 449 -9.12 -12.64 26.36
N LYS A 450 -9.24 -13.97 26.42
CA LYS A 450 -8.09 -14.86 26.36
C LYS A 450 -7.28 -14.71 25.08
N GLU A 451 -7.93 -14.54 23.93
CA GLU A 451 -7.25 -14.32 22.64
C GLU A 451 -6.40 -13.03 22.65
N VAL A 452 -6.88 -11.95 23.27
CA VAL A 452 -6.11 -10.70 23.44
C VAL A 452 -4.89 -10.93 24.31
N LEU A 453 -5.06 -11.59 25.47
CA LEU A 453 -3.97 -11.90 26.40
C LEU A 453 -2.93 -12.85 25.76
N ASP A 454 -3.38 -13.87 25.05
CA ASP A 454 -2.48 -14.81 24.36
C ASP A 454 -1.73 -14.13 23.22
N THR A 455 -2.33 -13.14 22.56
CA THR A 455 -1.62 -12.28 21.61
C THR A 455 -0.50 -11.47 22.29
N CYS A 456 -0.79 -10.85 23.43
CA CYS A 456 0.22 -10.11 24.21
C CYS A 456 1.36 -11.03 24.67
N LYS A 457 1.05 -12.29 25.04
CA LYS A 457 2.08 -13.30 25.39
C LYS A 457 2.95 -13.68 24.17
N ILE A 458 2.37 -13.76 22.95
CA ILE A 458 3.17 -14.01 21.75
C ILE A 458 4.13 -12.83 21.51
N VAL A 459 3.67 -11.59 21.70
CA VAL A 459 4.52 -10.40 21.60
C VAL A 459 5.66 -10.48 22.64
N ALA A 460 5.33 -10.76 23.89
CA ALA A 460 6.30 -10.86 24.98
C ALA A 460 7.37 -11.96 24.78
N ALA A 461 7.01 -13.02 24.03
CA ALA A 461 7.91 -14.16 23.78
C ALA A 461 8.90 -13.94 22.62
N GLN A 462 8.79 -12.85 21.86
CA GLN A 462 9.67 -12.52 20.74
C GLN A 462 10.57 -11.33 21.08
N PRO A 463 11.70 -11.15 20.40
CA PRO A 463 12.53 -9.95 20.55
C PRO A 463 11.82 -8.71 19.97
N ARG A 464 12.20 -7.51 20.44
CA ARG A 464 11.61 -6.23 20.01
C ARG A 464 11.70 -6.04 18.49
N GLU A 465 12.81 -6.47 17.91
CA GLU A 465 13.11 -6.35 16.48
C GLU A 465 12.17 -7.13 15.57
N ALA A 466 11.43 -8.09 16.12
CA ALA A 466 10.42 -8.83 15.37
C ALA A 466 9.18 -7.97 15.04
N PHE A 467 9.00 -6.86 15.74
CA PHE A 467 7.81 -6.01 15.62
C PHE A 467 8.14 -4.59 15.13
N GLY A 468 7.22 -4.02 14.35
CA GLY A 468 7.16 -2.62 14.03
C GLY A 468 6.49 -1.82 15.15
N ALA A 469 5.16 -1.89 15.21
CA ALA A 469 4.34 -1.20 16.20
C ALA A 469 3.16 -2.06 16.68
N TYR A 470 2.58 -1.66 17.81
CA TYR A 470 1.25 -2.09 18.22
C TYR A 470 0.26 -0.97 17.89
N VAL A 471 -0.55 -1.16 16.83
CA VAL A 471 -1.50 -0.16 16.34
C VAL A 471 -2.86 -0.38 17.01
N ILE A 472 -3.43 0.69 17.54
CA ILE A 472 -4.76 0.66 18.15
C ILE A 472 -5.74 1.30 17.17
N SER A 473 -6.60 0.51 16.52
CA SER A 473 -7.69 1.05 15.71
C SER A 473 -8.82 1.60 16.62
N MET A 474 -9.54 2.60 16.13
CA MET A 474 -10.59 3.31 16.88
C MET A 474 -10.09 3.90 18.21
N ALA A 475 -8.83 4.36 18.26
CA ALA A 475 -8.28 5.04 19.42
C ALA A 475 -8.91 6.43 19.60
N ARG A 476 -9.35 6.76 20.81
CA ARG A 476 -10.05 8.01 21.10
C ARG A 476 -9.52 8.74 22.32
N THR A 477 -8.88 8.01 23.24
CA THR A 477 -8.50 8.49 24.55
C THR A 477 -7.10 8.04 24.96
N ALA A 478 -6.50 8.72 25.93
CA ALA A 478 -5.21 8.34 26.49
C ALA A 478 -5.23 6.95 27.14
N SER A 479 -6.36 6.58 27.75
CA SER A 479 -6.53 5.26 28.38
C SER A 479 -6.42 4.10 27.39
N ASP A 480 -6.79 4.29 26.10
CA ASP A 480 -6.63 3.26 25.05
C ASP A 480 -5.15 2.86 24.86
N VAL A 481 -4.25 3.85 24.93
CA VAL A 481 -2.80 3.63 24.76
C VAL A 481 -2.21 2.99 26.02
N LEU A 482 -2.56 3.52 27.20
CA LEU A 482 -2.08 3.01 28.49
C LEU A 482 -2.55 1.57 28.74
N ALA A 483 -3.76 1.21 28.31
CA ALA A 483 -4.30 -0.15 28.41
C ALA A 483 -3.40 -1.17 27.70
N VAL A 484 -2.94 -0.90 26.49
CA VAL A 484 -2.05 -1.79 25.75
C VAL A 484 -0.71 -1.96 26.48
N HIS A 485 -0.12 -0.86 26.98
CA HIS A 485 1.10 -0.96 27.78
C HIS A 485 0.93 -1.85 29.02
N LEU A 486 -0.20 -1.71 29.72
CA LEU A 486 -0.50 -2.54 30.89
C LEU A 486 -0.66 -4.03 30.50
N LEU A 487 -1.42 -4.33 29.45
CA LEU A 487 -1.63 -5.72 29.01
C LEU A 487 -0.33 -6.38 28.55
N LEU A 488 0.54 -5.65 27.87
CA LEU A 488 1.86 -6.16 27.48
C LEU A 488 2.74 -6.40 28.73
N GLN A 489 2.76 -5.48 29.69
CA GLN A 489 3.50 -5.62 30.94
C GLN A 489 3.02 -6.86 31.72
N GLU A 490 1.69 -7.01 31.92
CA GLU A 490 1.09 -8.15 32.62
C GLU A 490 1.30 -9.49 31.87
N SER A 491 1.49 -9.44 30.55
CA SER A 491 1.85 -10.61 29.75
C SER A 491 3.34 -10.96 29.80
N GLY A 492 4.14 -10.21 30.56
CA GLY A 492 5.58 -10.45 30.77
C GLY A 492 6.46 -9.92 29.64
N CYS A 493 6.02 -8.91 28.87
CA CYS A 493 6.85 -8.29 27.83
C CYS A 493 8.08 -7.61 28.45
N PRO A 494 9.31 -8.01 28.07
CA PRO A 494 10.52 -7.51 28.70
C PRO A 494 11.02 -6.16 28.16
N TYR A 495 10.33 -5.63 27.16
CA TYR A 495 10.66 -4.36 26.50
C TYR A 495 9.42 -3.48 26.31
N ARG A 496 9.62 -2.23 25.97
CA ARG A 496 8.54 -1.33 25.57
C ARG A 496 8.31 -1.39 24.06
N MET A 497 7.04 -1.57 23.67
CA MET A 497 6.57 -1.50 22.30
C MET A 497 6.24 -0.05 21.94
N ASP A 498 6.43 0.32 20.67
CA ASP A 498 5.80 1.51 20.11
C ASP A 498 4.30 1.25 20.00
N VAL A 499 3.52 1.86 20.89
CA VAL A 499 2.07 1.81 20.86
C VAL A 499 1.57 3.01 20.07
N CYS A 500 0.92 2.72 18.92
CA CYS A 500 0.53 3.69 17.93
C CYS A 500 -0.99 3.86 17.91
N PRO A 501 -1.56 4.92 18.48
CA PRO A 501 -2.97 5.22 18.33
C PRO A 501 -3.28 5.60 16.88
N LEU A 502 -4.36 5.04 16.32
CA LEU A 502 -4.89 5.38 15.01
C LEU A 502 -6.15 6.23 15.17
N PHE A 503 -6.09 7.48 14.72
CA PHE A 503 -7.24 8.37 14.66
C PHE A 503 -7.92 8.26 13.29
N GLU A 504 -9.16 7.76 13.28
CA GLU A 504 -9.82 7.29 12.05
C GLU A 504 -10.99 8.17 11.60
N THR A 505 -11.82 8.64 12.53
CA THR A 505 -12.99 9.48 12.21
C THR A 505 -12.63 10.97 12.24
N LEU A 506 -13.55 11.82 11.76
CA LEU A 506 -13.39 13.27 11.84
C LEU A 506 -13.20 13.73 13.30
N ASP A 507 -14.01 13.18 14.20
CA ASP A 507 -13.95 13.53 15.64
C ASP A 507 -12.63 13.06 16.27
N ASP A 508 -12.14 11.86 15.92
CA ASP A 508 -10.87 11.34 16.43
C ASP A 508 -9.70 12.22 15.97
N LEU A 509 -9.68 12.64 14.69
CA LEU A 509 -8.66 13.52 14.14
C LEU A 509 -8.65 14.89 14.82
N ASN A 510 -9.83 15.46 15.07
CA ASN A 510 -9.97 16.75 15.75
C ASN A 510 -9.54 16.66 17.24
N ASN A 511 -9.63 15.49 17.87
CA ASN A 511 -9.24 15.27 19.27
C ASN A 511 -7.80 14.79 19.45
N ALA A 512 -7.09 14.44 18.36
CA ALA A 512 -5.76 13.83 18.41
C ALA A 512 -4.75 14.64 19.24
N GLU A 513 -4.72 15.96 19.08
CA GLU A 513 -3.88 16.87 19.85
C GLU A 513 -4.10 16.71 21.36
N SER A 514 -5.36 16.73 21.80
CA SER A 514 -5.73 16.61 23.21
C SER A 514 -5.29 15.30 23.83
N VAL A 515 -5.48 14.18 23.10
CA VAL A 515 -5.08 12.84 23.54
C VAL A 515 -3.57 12.75 23.72
N ILE A 516 -2.79 13.23 22.73
CA ILE A 516 -1.33 13.17 22.82
C ILE A 516 -0.80 14.11 23.90
N LYS A 517 -1.34 15.33 24.07
CA LYS A 517 -0.99 16.22 25.18
C LYS A 517 -1.27 15.58 26.54
N GLN A 518 -2.41 14.93 26.70
CA GLN A 518 -2.74 14.22 27.95
C GLN A 518 -1.72 13.11 28.24
N LEU A 519 -1.33 12.32 27.24
CA LEU A 519 -0.31 11.28 27.38
C LEU A 519 1.06 11.87 27.76
N MET A 520 1.47 12.98 27.11
CA MET A 520 2.75 13.66 27.41
C MET A 520 2.78 14.25 28.81
N GLY A 521 1.63 14.59 29.38
CA GLY A 521 1.49 15.04 30.77
C GLY A 521 1.69 13.95 31.83
N ILE A 522 1.86 12.67 31.42
CA ILE A 522 2.05 11.53 32.33
C ILE A 522 3.54 11.16 32.34
N ASP A 523 4.26 11.49 33.41
CA ASP A 523 5.71 11.22 33.54
C ASP A 523 6.08 9.76 33.28
N LEU A 524 5.26 8.83 33.78
CA LEU A 524 5.48 7.39 33.55
C LEU A 524 5.43 7.05 32.06
N TYR A 525 4.48 7.62 31.34
CA TYR A 525 4.35 7.40 29.89
C TYR A 525 5.53 7.98 29.12
N ARG A 526 5.99 9.18 29.49
CA ARG A 526 7.20 9.76 28.88
C ARG A 526 8.42 8.86 29.03
N GLY A 527 8.55 8.19 30.19
CA GLY A 527 9.59 7.18 30.40
C GLY A 527 9.44 5.95 29.47
N PHE A 528 8.21 5.59 29.10
CA PHE A 528 7.96 4.43 28.23
C PHE A 528 8.33 4.70 26.76
N ILE A 529 8.04 5.87 26.24
CA ILE A 529 8.24 6.22 24.84
C ILE A 529 9.70 6.52 24.48
N GLN A 530 10.59 6.66 25.49
CA GLN A 530 12.02 6.94 25.26
C GLN A 530 12.25 8.10 24.27
N ASN A 531 11.47 9.14 24.40
CA ASN A 531 11.47 10.36 23.57
C ASN A 531 10.94 10.18 22.12
N HIS A 532 10.30 9.06 21.78
CA HIS A 532 9.73 8.82 20.46
C HIS A 532 8.24 8.45 20.55
N GLN A 533 7.38 9.18 19.84
CA GLN A 533 5.95 8.91 19.72
C GLN A 533 5.57 8.61 18.29
N MET A 534 4.84 7.52 18.09
CA MET A 534 4.22 7.19 16.81
C MET A 534 2.72 7.42 16.87
N VAL A 535 2.16 8.05 15.84
CA VAL A 535 0.71 8.31 15.70
C VAL A 535 0.29 7.97 14.28
N MET A 536 -0.78 7.19 14.13
CA MET A 536 -1.30 6.83 12.82
C MET A 536 -2.49 7.71 12.43
N ILE A 537 -2.44 8.23 11.21
CA ILE A 537 -3.49 9.05 10.61
C ILE A 537 -4.33 8.16 9.68
N GLY A 538 -5.64 8.11 9.95
CA GLY A 538 -6.62 7.37 9.16
C GLY A 538 -7.10 8.19 7.96
N TYR A 539 -7.18 7.57 6.78
CA TYR A 539 -7.57 8.22 5.54
C TYR A 539 -8.92 7.74 5.02
N SER A 540 -9.12 6.43 4.92
CA SER A 540 -10.31 5.86 4.29
C SER A 540 -11.56 5.95 5.16
N ASP A 541 -11.44 5.72 6.46
CA ASP A 541 -12.58 5.80 7.38
C ASP A 541 -13.02 7.26 7.59
N SER A 542 -12.08 8.21 7.68
CA SER A 542 -12.41 9.64 7.76
C SER A 542 -13.09 10.15 6.47
N ALA A 543 -12.60 9.73 5.29
CA ALA A 543 -13.23 10.08 4.02
C ALA A 543 -14.64 9.47 3.88
N LYS A 544 -14.86 8.26 4.36
CA LYS A 544 -16.19 7.63 4.42
C LYS A 544 -17.12 8.35 5.39
N ASP A 545 -16.60 8.90 6.48
CA ASP A 545 -17.36 9.63 7.50
C ASP A 545 -17.81 11.02 7.05
N ALA A 546 -16.87 11.78 6.42
CA ALA A 546 -17.04 13.22 6.22
C ALA A 546 -16.85 13.71 4.76
N GLY A 547 -16.58 12.80 3.81
CA GLY A 547 -16.17 13.16 2.45
C GLY A 547 -14.69 13.54 2.34
N VAL A 548 -14.15 13.54 1.11
CA VAL A 548 -12.70 13.64 0.87
C VAL A 548 -12.09 15.02 1.20
N MET A 549 -12.83 16.10 0.98
CA MET A 549 -12.35 17.46 1.23
C MET A 549 -12.23 17.71 2.74
N SER A 550 -13.29 17.43 3.48
CA SER A 550 -13.34 17.60 4.92
C SER A 550 -12.36 16.67 5.64
N ALA A 551 -12.31 15.39 5.28
CA ALA A 551 -11.34 14.45 5.82
C ALA A 551 -9.89 14.90 5.56
N GLY A 552 -9.61 15.39 4.35
CA GLY A 552 -8.28 15.87 3.97
C GLY A 552 -7.82 17.07 4.80
N TRP A 553 -8.73 18.00 5.06
CA TRP A 553 -8.41 19.15 5.91
C TRP A 553 -8.20 18.74 7.38
N ALA A 554 -9.07 17.86 7.92
CA ALA A 554 -8.91 17.36 9.28
C ALA A 554 -7.59 16.58 9.48
N GLN A 555 -7.19 15.79 8.48
CA GLN A 555 -5.89 15.09 8.49
C GLN A 555 -4.71 16.08 8.50
N TYR A 556 -4.75 17.11 7.64
CA TYR A 556 -3.71 18.13 7.61
C TYR A 556 -3.59 18.85 8.96
N HIS A 557 -4.71 19.32 9.50
CA HIS A 557 -4.76 20.01 10.79
C HIS A 557 -4.30 19.12 11.94
N ALA A 558 -4.72 17.85 11.98
CA ALA A 558 -4.28 16.91 13.00
C ALA A 558 -2.75 16.70 12.96
N MET A 559 -2.18 16.49 11.76
CA MET A 559 -0.73 16.35 11.61
C MET A 559 0.03 17.60 12.06
N GLU A 560 -0.44 18.78 11.68
CA GLU A 560 0.16 20.06 12.07
C GLU A 560 0.13 20.26 13.58
N SER A 561 -1.02 20.01 14.22
CA SER A 561 -1.19 20.11 15.68
C SER A 561 -0.30 19.10 16.41
N LEU A 562 -0.19 17.87 15.91
CA LEU A 562 0.67 16.84 16.50
C LEU A 562 2.15 17.18 16.38
N VAL A 563 2.60 17.75 15.25
CA VAL A 563 3.97 18.26 15.08
C VAL A 563 4.25 19.35 16.11
N LYS A 564 3.33 20.29 16.31
CA LYS A 564 3.47 21.34 17.31
C LYS A 564 3.58 20.79 18.73
N VAL A 565 2.71 19.83 19.09
CA VAL A 565 2.80 19.16 20.41
C VAL A 565 4.14 18.48 20.61
N ALA A 566 4.61 17.76 19.60
CA ALA A 566 5.90 17.07 19.68
C ALA A 566 7.08 18.05 19.87
N GLU A 567 7.06 19.21 19.18
CA GLU A 567 8.05 20.27 19.36
C GLU A 567 7.98 20.91 20.75
N GLU A 568 6.77 21.23 21.25
CA GLU A 568 6.54 21.80 22.59
C GLU A 568 7.03 20.87 23.70
N GLU A 569 6.80 19.56 23.54
CA GLU A 569 7.18 18.53 24.51
C GLU A 569 8.60 17.96 24.31
N GLY A 570 9.30 18.37 23.26
CA GLY A 570 10.65 17.89 22.93
C GLY A 570 10.71 16.40 22.63
N VAL A 571 9.68 15.85 21.96
CA VAL A 571 9.51 14.44 21.60
C VAL A 571 9.66 14.28 20.09
N GLU A 572 10.36 13.26 19.64
CA GLU A 572 10.40 12.87 18.23
C GLU A 572 9.07 12.23 17.81
N LEU A 573 8.48 12.73 16.74
CA LEU A 573 7.20 12.25 16.22
C LEU A 573 7.38 11.51 14.88
N THR A 574 6.90 10.29 14.82
CA THR A 574 6.70 9.58 13.53
C THR A 574 5.22 9.52 13.21
N LEU A 575 4.82 10.16 12.11
CA LEU A 575 3.47 10.02 11.56
C LEU A 575 3.38 8.77 10.68
N PHE A 576 2.49 7.88 11.05
CA PHE A 576 2.20 6.67 10.29
C PHE A 576 0.98 6.91 9.39
N HIS A 577 1.20 6.89 8.08
CA HIS A 577 0.16 7.19 7.10
C HIS A 577 -0.57 5.91 6.68
N GLY A 578 -1.82 5.77 7.12
CA GLY A 578 -2.73 4.76 6.62
C GLY A 578 -3.33 5.19 5.28
N ARG A 579 -2.55 5.16 4.20
CA ARG A 579 -3.04 5.57 2.88
C ARG A 579 -4.19 4.70 2.42
N GLY A 580 -5.39 5.18 2.65
CA GLY A 580 -6.65 4.69 2.13
C GLY A 580 -7.23 5.70 1.13
N GLY A 581 -7.77 5.24 0.00
CA GLY A 581 -8.38 6.14 -0.98
C GLY A 581 -7.38 6.84 -1.89
N THR A 582 -7.64 8.07 -2.25
CA THR A 582 -7.07 8.77 -3.39
C THR A 582 -5.62 9.23 -3.25
N ILE A 583 -5.06 9.37 -2.04
CA ILE A 583 -3.70 9.90 -1.86
C ILE A 583 -2.65 8.81 -2.08
N GLY A 584 -1.90 8.91 -3.16
CA GLY A 584 -0.85 7.95 -3.54
C GLY A 584 -1.36 6.60 -4.02
N ARG A 585 -2.70 6.44 -4.15
CA ARG A 585 -3.35 5.34 -4.87
C ARG A 585 -3.87 5.82 -6.22
N GLY A 586 -4.08 4.89 -7.12
CA GLY A 586 -4.68 5.20 -8.39
C GLY A 586 -3.78 5.93 -9.39
N GLY A 587 -2.48 6.07 -9.12
CA GLY A 587 -1.52 6.70 -10.01
C GLY A 587 -1.24 8.19 -9.71
N ALA A 588 -1.73 8.74 -8.58
CA ALA A 588 -1.35 10.08 -8.15
C ALA A 588 0.17 10.16 -7.87
N PRO A 589 0.85 11.27 -8.23
CA PRO A 589 2.27 11.44 -8.00
C PRO A 589 2.59 11.40 -6.49
N ALA A 590 3.29 10.36 -6.05
CA ALA A 590 3.62 10.18 -4.63
C ALA A 590 4.52 11.32 -4.11
N HIS A 591 5.39 11.89 -4.95
CA HIS A 591 6.23 13.03 -4.64
C HIS A 591 5.40 14.26 -4.25
N ALA A 592 4.45 14.68 -5.10
CA ALA A 592 3.57 15.81 -4.80
C ALA A 592 2.73 15.57 -3.55
N ALA A 593 2.25 14.34 -3.33
CA ALA A 593 1.48 13.97 -2.14
C ALA A 593 2.30 14.09 -0.84
N LEU A 594 3.61 13.81 -0.88
CA LEU A 594 4.49 13.99 0.29
C LEU A 594 4.80 15.48 0.54
N LEU A 595 5.07 16.26 -0.51
CA LEU A 595 5.28 17.71 -0.39
C LEU A 595 4.02 18.48 -0.01
N SER A 596 2.84 17.88 -0.12
CA SER A 596 1.57 18.46 0.32
C SER A 596 1.28 18.32 1.80
N GLN A 597 2.15 17.62 2.56
CA GLN A 597 2.01 17.46 4.00
C GLN A 597 2.40 18.76 4.74
N PRO A 598 1.94 18.96 6.01
CA PRO A 598 2.39 20.09 6.81
C PRO A 598 3.92 20.13 6.96
N PRO A 599 4.52 21.31 7.02
CA PRO A 599 5.95 21.44 7.31
C PRO A 599 6.36 20.63 8.54
N LYS A 600 7.55 20.03 8.50
CA LYS A 600 8.14 19.19 9.56
C LYS A 600 7.42 17.86 9.86
N SER A 601 6.30 17.56 9.21
CA SER A 601 5.55 16.30 9.44
C SER A 601 6.30 15.05 8.99
N LEU A 602 7.33 15.18 8.15
CA LEU A 602 8.21 14.11 7.67
C LEU A 602 9.59 14.09 8.36
N LYS A 603 9.80 14.89 9.41
CA LYS A 603 11.08 14.97 10.13
C LYS A 603 11.45 13.63 10.79
N GLY A 604 10.48 12.90 11.35
CA GLY A 604 10.66 11.55 11.90
C GLY A 604 10.67 10.44 10.83
N GLY A 605 10.79 10.80 9.53
CA GLY A 605 10.73 9.87 8.41
C GLY A 605 9.32 9.61 7.89
N LEU A 606 9.22 8.70 6.93
CA LEU A 606 7.96 8.26 6.35
C LEU A 606 7.64 6.84 6.80
N ARG A 607 6.53 6.65 7.51
CA ARG A 607 5.95 5.32 7.70
C ARG A 607 4.60 5.26 7.01
N VAL A 608 4.43 4.32 6.07
CA VAL A 608 3.24 4.29 5.22
C VAL A 608 2.80 2.86 4.88
N THR A 609 1.49 2.61 4.91
CA THR A 609 0.94 1.34 4.40
C THR A 609 0.97 1.33 2.87
N GLU A 610 1.51 0.27 2.29
CA GLU A 610 1.32 -0.07 0.88
C GLU A 610 0.38 -1.27 0.77
N GLN A 611 -0.57 -1.21 -0.15
CA GLN A 611 -1.65 -2.19 -0.21
C GLN A 611 -1.67 -2.94 -1.54
N GLY A 612 -1.93 -4.23 -1.45
CA GLY A 612 -2.30 -5.18 -2.48
C GLY A 612 -1.74 -4.91 -3.88
N GLU A 613 -2.61 -4.48 -4.78
CA GLU A 613 -2.23 -4.18 -6.17
C GLU A 613 -1.21 -3.04 -6.29
N MET A 614 -1.16 -2.08 -5.34
CA MET A 614 -0.14 -1.03 -5.34
C MET A 614 1.23 -1.57 -4.94
N ILE A 615 1.30 -2.57 -4.07
CA ILE A 615 2.55 -3.29 -3.80
C ILE A 615 3.07 -3.88 -5.12
N ARG A 616 2.21 -4.57 -5.88
CA ARG A 616 2.60 -5.13 -7.18
C ARG A 616 3.04 -4.05 -8.16
N PHE A 617 2.32 -2.93 -8.21
CA PHE A 617 2.59 -1.84 -9.14
C PHE A 617 3.88 -1.07 -8.82
N LYS A 618 4.15 -0.80 -7.53
CA LYS A 618 5.31 -0.01 -7.07
C LYS A 618 6.52 -0.85 -6.68
N LEU A 619 6.31 -2.08 -6.23
CA LEU A 619 7.32 -2.91 -5.59
C LEU A 619 7.44 -4.31 -6.20
N GLY A 620 6.67 -4.62 -7.26
CA GLY A 620 6.60 -5.96 -7.83
C GLY A 620 7.75 -6.33 -8.76
N LEU A 621 8.57 -5.37 -9.18
CA LEU A 621 9.76 -5.53 -10.00
C LEU A 621 10.91 -4.74 -9.37
N PRO A 622 12.16 -5.25 -9.38
CA PRO A 622 13.31 -4.57 -8.78
C PRO A 622 13.49 -3.13 -9.27
N GLU A 623 13.49 -2.91 -10.56
CA GLU A 623 13.73 -1.61 -11.18
C GLU A 623 12.62 -0.59 -10.82
N VAL A 624 11.36 -1.06 -10.72
CA VAL A 624 10.24 -0.21 -10.28
C VAL A 624 10.35 0.13 -8.79
N ALA A 625 10.80 -0.83 -7.99
CA ALA A 625 11.00 -0.62 -6.56
C ALA A 625 12.13 0.40 -6.29
N VAL A 626 13.25 0.32 -7.02
CA VAL A 626 14.33 1.31 -6.97
C VAL A 626 13.81 2.71 -7.28
N ASN A 627 13.07 2.89 -8.38
CA ASN A 627 12.44 4.17 -8.71
C ASN A 627 11.49 4.67 -7.62
N SER A 628 10.73 3.77 -7.00
CA SER A 628 9.82 4.13 -5.90
C SER A 628 10.58 4.60 -4.66
N PHE A 629 11.69 3.95 -4.31
CA PHE A 629 12.54 4.35 -3.18
C PHE A 629 13.23 5.69 -3.46
N SER A 630 13.75 5.90 -4.66
CA SER A 630 14.37 7.16 -5.09
C SER A 630 13.39 8.32 -5.02
N LEU A 631 12.12 8.09 -5.42
CA LEU A 631 11.05 9.08 -5.34
C LEU A 631 10.65 9.39 -3.89
N TYR A 632 10.57 8.38 -3.02
CA TYR A 632 10.30 8.60 -1.59
C TYR A 632 11.47 9.32 -0.91
N ALA A 633 12.69 8.90 -1.17
CA ALA A 633 13.88 9.53 -0.61
C ALA A 633 13.98 11.01 -1.02
N SER A 634 13.85 11.30 -2.32
CA SER A 634 13.91 12.68 -2.82
C SER A 634 12.80 13.56 -2.22
N ALA A 635 11.56 13.05 -2.12
CA ALA A 635 10.44 13.82 -1.56
C ALA A 635 10.62 14.13 -0.07
N ILE A 636 11.12 13.17 0.72
CA ILE A 636 11.37 13.37 2.15
C ILE A 636 12.52 14.35 2.37
N LEU A 637 13.61 14.18 1.64
CA LEU A 637 14.76 15.10 1.70
C LEU A 637 14.34 16.51 1.28
N GLU A 638 13.57 16.65 0.20
CA GLU A 638 13.04 17.95 -0.23
C GLU A 638 12.13 18.57 0.84
N ALA A 639 11.19 17.81 1.39
CA ALA A 639 10.28 18.30 2.43
C ALA A 639 10.99 18.75 3.72
N ASN A 640 12.12 18.15 4.06
CA ASN A 640 12.91 18.49 5.25
C ASN A 640 13.90 19.62 5.01
N LEU A 641 14.52 19.70 3.83
CA LEU A 641 15.53 20.71 3.50
C LEU A 641 14.95 21.97 2.83
N LEU A 642 13.86 21.81 2.10
CA LEU A 642 13.10 22.87 1.42
C LEU A 642 11.61 22.74 1.78
N PRO A 643 11.22 22.96 3.05
CA PRO A 643 9.88 22.70 3.51
C PRO A 643 8.84 23.52 2.72
N PRO A 644 7.63 22.96 2.50
CA PRO A 644 6.55 23.69 1.87
C PRO A 644 6.19 24.93 2.72
N PRO A 645 5.59 25.98 2.12
CA PRO A 645 5.19 27.17 2.85
C PRO A 645 4.13 26.84 3.90
N GLU A 646 4.20 27.53 5.04
CA GLU A 646 3.12 27.49 6.01
C GLU A 646 1.86 28.15 5.42
N PRO A 647 0.66 27.56 5.60
CA PRO A 647 -0.55 28.13 5.07
C PRO A 647 -0.89 29.47 5.74
N LYS A 648 -1.28 30.45 4.91
CA LYS A 648 -1.76 31.77 5.38
C LYS A 648 -3.06 31.59 6.19
N GLN A 649 -3.35 32.49 7.11
CA GLN A 649 -4.57 32.42 7.94
C GLN A 649 -5.84 32.47 7.05
N GLU A 650 -5.84 33.29 6.01
CA GLU A 650 -6.95 33.41 5.07
C GLU A 650 -7.23 32.07 4.33
N TRP A 651 -6.17 31.29 4.04
CA TRP A 651 -6.31 29.97 3.43
C TRP A 651 -6.93 28.97 4.42
N ARG A 652 -6.52 29.03 5.68
CA ARG A 652 -7.08 28.19 6.74
C ARG A 652 -8.57 28.49 6.96
N ASP A 653 -8.92 29.75 7.01
CA ASP A 653 -10.31 30.21 7.21
C ASP A 653 -11.19 29.73 6.05
N LEU A 654 -10.71 29.84 4.81
CA LEU A 654 -11.44 29.36 3.65
C LEU A 654 -11.52 27.81 3.62
N MET A 655 -10.45 27.10 4.01
CA MET A 655 -10.49 25.65 4.14
C MET A 655 -11.48 25.17 5.20
N ASN A 656 -11.66 25.90 6.30
CA ASN A 656 -12.71 25.58 7.28
C ASN A 656 -14.09 25.66 6.64
N VAL A 657 -14.38 26.71 5.87
CA VAL A 657 -15.65 26.84 5.13
C VAL A 657 -15.81 25.73 4.11
N LEU A 658 -14.79 25.43 3.31
CA LEU A 658 -14.82 24.33 2.32
C LEU A 658 -15.07 22.98 2.99
N SER A 659 -14.45 22.75 4.14
CA SER A 659 -14.61 21.52 4.93
C SER A 659 -16.04 21.36 5.45
N GLU A 660 -16.61 22.42 6.04
CA GLU A 660 -17.98 22.41 6.59
C GLU A 660 -19.01 22.15 5.48
N VAL A 661 -18.96 22.93 4.40
CA VAL A 661 -19.90 22.81 3.28
C VAL A 661 -19.79 21.44 2.61
N SER A 662 -18.56 20.96 2.38
CA SER A 662 -18.34 19.65 1.79
C SER A 662 -18.85 18.50 2.66
N CYS A 663 -18.62 18.57 3.97
CA CYS A 663 -19.12 17.57 4.93
C CYS A 663 -20.65 17.52 4.97
N GLU A 664 -21.28 18.69 5.00
CA GLU A 664 -22.73 18.78 5.00
C GLU A 664 -23.31 18.22 3.70
N ALA A 665 -22.80 18.61 2.55
CA ALA A 665 -23.23 18.12 1.24
C ALA A 665 -23.08 16.59 1.14
N TYR A 666 -21.93 16.04 1.56
CA TYR A 666 -21.70 14.59 1.58
C TYR A 666 -22.69 13.87 2.50
N ARG A 667 -22.83 14.33 3.75
CA ARG A 667 -23.69 13.68 4.75
C ARG A 667 -25.17 13.78 4.40
N ASN A 668 -25.60 14.88 3.80
CA ASN A 668 -26.99 15.04 3.35
C ASN A 668 -27.39 13.97 2.33
N VAL A 669 -26.50 13.61 1.41
CA VAL A 669 -26.75 12.52 0.44
C VAL A 669 -26.60 11.15 1.12
N VAL A 670 -25.46 10.87 1.74
CA VAL A 670 -25.11 9.50 2.18
C VAL A 670 -25.94 9.06 3.39
N ARG A 671 -26.30 9.99 4.29
CA ARG A 671 -27.02 9.69 5.53
C ARG A 671 -28.43 10.31 5.56
N GLY A 672 -28.61 11.44 4.87
CA GLY A 672 -29.87 12.20 4.90
C GLY A 672 -30.95 11.66 3.96
N GLU A 673 -30.58 11.06 2.82
CA GLU A 673 -31.54 10.57 1.84
C GLU A 673 -31.95 9.10 2.10
N ALA A 674 -33.23 8.88 2.31
CA ALA A 674 -33.79 7.55 2.56
C ALA A 674 -33.60 6.58 1.37
N ASP A 675 -33.59 7.10 0.14
CA ASP A 675 -33.42 6.31 -1.09
C ASP A 675 -31.98 5.98 -1.43
N PHE A 676 -31.00 6.57 -0.71
CA PHE A 676 -29.59 6.40 -1.03
C PHE A 676 -29.11 4.95 -0.84
N VAL A 677 -29.42 4.32 0.28
CA VAL A 677 -28.96 2.93 0.56
C VAL A 677 -29.60 1.93 -0.42
N PRO A 678 -30.93 1.98 -0.72
CA PRO A 678 -31.52 1.17 -1.78
C PRO A 678 -30.86 1.39 -3.15
N TYR A 679 -30.62 2.65 -3.55
CA TYR A 679 -29.96 2.99 -4.79
C TYR A 679 -28.54 2.40 -4.85
N PHE A 680 -27.73 2.63 -3.82
CA PHE A 680 -26.38 2.12 -3.72
C PHE A 680 -26.32 0.60 -3.94
N ARG A 681 -27.20 -0.15 -3.27
CA ARG A 681 -27.23 -1.61 -3.38
C ARG A 681 -27.68 -2.12 -4.75
N GLN A 682 -28.49 -1.35 -5.46
CA GLN A 682 -28.93 -1.73 -6.79
C GLN A 682 -27.92 -1.36 -7.86
N THR A 683 -27.38 -0.14 -7.83
CA THR A 683 -26.47 0.37 -8.85
C THR A 683 -25.04 -0.19 -8.75
N THR A 684 -24.67 -0.83 -7.63
CA THR A 684 -23.33 -1.38 -7.41
C THR A 684 -23.35 -2.88 -7.13
N PRO A 685 -22.22 -3.59 -7.29
CA PRO A 685 -22.10 -5.02 -6.92
C PRO A 685 -21.82 -5.22 -5.41
N GLU A 686 -22.25 -4.34 -4.50
CA GLU A 686 -21.94 -4.41 -3.06
C GLU A 686 -22.30 -5.77 -2.44
N LEU A 687 -23.48 -6.31 -2.80
CA LEU A 687 -23.96 -7.58 -2.28
C LEU A 687 -23.13 -8.76 -2.80
N GLU A 688 -22.74 -8.69 -4.05
CA GLU A 688 -21.93 -9.71 -4.72
C GLU A 688 -20.48 -9.68 -4.25
N LEU A 689 -19.92 -8.50 -3.96
CA LEU A 689 -18.57 -8.34 -3.36
C LEU A 689 -18.45 -9.10 -2.03
N GLY A 690 -19.49 -9.14 -1.22
CA GLY A 690 -19.50 -9.87 0.04
C GLY A 690 -19.36 -11.40 -0.12
N LYS A 691 -19.74 -11.95 -1.28
CA LYS A 691 -19.67 -13.38 -1.60
C LYS A 691 -18.31 -13.80 -2.18
N LEU A 692 -17.54 -12.84 -2.71
CA LEU A 692 -16.27 -13.13 -3.38
C LEU A 692 -15.14 -13.48 -2.41
N PRO A 693 -14.17 -14.31 -2.83
CA PRO A 693 -12.99 -14.63 -2.02
C PRO A 693 -11.93 -13.51 -2.07
N LEU A 694 -12.33 -12.28 -1.75
CA LEU A 694 -11.53 -11.05 -1.91
C LEU A 694 -10.46 -10.82 -0.83
N GLY A 695 -10.18 -11.77 0.02
CA GLY A 695 -9.22 -11.63 1.12
C GLY A 695 -9.67 -12.37 2.36
N SER A 696 -8.81 -12.48 3.37
CA SER A 696 -9.13 -13.18 4.62
C SER A 696 -10.17 -12.43 5.45
N ARG A 697 -10.20 -11.11 5.36
CA ARG A 697 -11.02 -10.20 6.19
C ARG A 697 -12.48 -10.12 5.68
N PRO A 698 -13.51 -10.21 6.56
CA PRO A 698 -14.90 -9.97 6.18
C PRO A 698 -15.15 -8.56 5.65
N ALA A 699 -16.04 -8.40 4.65
CA ALA A 699 -16.38 -7.11 4.05
C ALA A 699 -17.17 -6.18 5.00
N LYS A 700 -17.92 -6.73 5.94
CA LYS A 700 -18.75 -6.00 6.92
C LYS A 700 -18.28 -6.27 8.35
N ARG A 701 -18.31 -5.23 9.19
CA ARG A 701 -18.12 -5.36 10.65
C ARG A 701 -19.32 -6.07 11.31
N ASN A 702 -20.52 -5.72 10.86
CA ASN A 702 -21.76 -6.37 11.27
C ASN A 702 -22.52 -6.87 10.02
N PRO A 703 -22.76 -8.18 9.87
CA PRO A 703 -23.44 -8.73 8.69
C PRO A 703 -24.88 -8.19 8.47
N LYS A 704 -25.56 -7.77 9.55
CA LYS A 704 -26.93 -7.25 9.52
C LYS A 704 -27.00 -5.71 9.44
N GLY A 705 -25.88 -5.01 9.52
CA GLY A 705 -25.83 -3.54 9.49
C GLY A 705 -26.02 -2.94 8.11
N GLY A 706 -26.32 -1.64 8.07
CA GLY A 706 -26.42 -0.82 6.86
C GLY A 706 -25.05 -0.40 6.30
N VAL A 707 -25.01 0.74 5.60
CA VAL A 707 -23.78 1.31 5.02
C VAL A 707 -22.75 1.66 6.11
N GLU A 708 -23.20 2.03 7.31
CA GLU A 708 -22.34 2.34 8.46
C GLU A 708 -21.49 1.15 8.89
N SER A 709 -22.00 -0.08 8.74
CA SER A 709 -21.27 -1.33 9.06
C SER A 709 -20.31 -1.77 7.97
N LEU A 710 -20.44 -1.21 6.76
CA LEU A 710 -19.55 -1.49 5.65
C LEU A 710 -18.18 -0.90 5.93
N ARG A 711 -17.12 -1.63 5.63
CA ARG A 711 -15.75 -1.11 5.73
C ARG A 711 -15.47 -0.11 4.62
N ALA A 712 -14.55 0.82 4.85
CA ALA A 712 -14.23 1.87 3.89
C ALA A 712 -13.78 1.34 2.52
N ILE A 713 -12.98 0.27 2.49
CA ILE A 713 -12.50 -0.33 1.23
C ILE A 713 -13.65 -0.90 0.40
N PRO A 714 -14.51 -1.82 0.89
CA PRO A 714 -15.68 -2.28 0.16
C PRO A 714 -16.61 -1.13 -0.29
N TRP A 715 -16.75 -0.09 0.52
CA TRP A 715 -17.53 1.11 0.19
C TRP A 715 -17.04 1.79 -1.08
N ILE A 716 -15.76 2.21 -1.10
CA ILE A 716 -15.19 2.90 -2.27
C ILE A 716 -15.07 1.94 -3.46
N PHE A 717 -14.73 0.68 -3.20
CA PHE A 717 -14.57 -0.34 -4.23
C PHE A 717 -15.88 -0.60 -5.00
N SER A 718 -17.02 -0.66 -4.29
CA SER A 718 -18.34 -0.81 -4.93
C SER A 718 -18.63 0.32 -5.91
N TRP A 719 -18.39 1.57 -5.52
CA TRP A 719 -18.62 2.74 -6.35
C TRP A 719 -17.63 2.88 -7.52
N SER A 720 -16.44 2.30 -7.42
CA SER A 720 -15.50 2.28 -8.54
C SER A 720 -15.98 1.38 -9.69
N GLN A 721 -16.79 0.35 -9.38
CA GLN A 721 -17.28 -0.62 -10.34
C GLN A 721 -18.29 -0.02 -11.32
N ASN A 722 -19.18 0.86 -10.87
CA ASN A 722 -20.16 1.53 -11.73
C ASN A 722 -19.67 2.85 -12.31
N ARG A 723 -18.39 3.20 -12.14
CA ARG A 723 -17.73 4.39 -12.69
C ARG A 723 -18.30 5.73 -12.21
N LEU A 724 -19.13 5.77 -11.18
CA LEU A 724 -19.54 7.02 -10.52
C LEU A 724 -18.50 7.48 -9.49
N VAL A 725 -17.79 6.55 -8.86
CA VAL A 725 -16.71 6.79 -7.89
C VAL A 725 -17.12 7.79 -6.78
N LEU A 726 -18.39 7.77 -6.43
CA LEU A 726 -19.07 8.78 -5.61
C LEU A 726 -18.32 9.25 -4.36
N PRO A 727 -17.79 8.36 -3.49
CA PRO A 727 -17.14 8.79 -2.25
C PRO A 727 -15.86 9.63 -2.44
N ALA A 728 -15.29 9.58 -3.63
CA ALA A 728 -14.01 10.23 -3.90
C ALA A 728 -14.14 11.69 -4.37
N TRP A 729 -15.37 12.19 -4.55
CA TRP A 729 -15.60 13.56 -5.01
C TRP A 729 -16.79 14.26 -4.37
N LEU A 730 -17.82 13.51 -3.91
CA LEU A 730 -19.08 14.08 -3.45
C LEU A 730 -18.87 15.16 -2.38
N GLY A 731 -19.44 16.33 -2.61
CA GLY A 731 -19.40 17.51 -1.75
C GLY A 731 -18.20 18.43 -2.00
N ALA A 732 -17.12 17.96 -2.64
CA ALA A 732 -15.90 18.77 -2.80
C ALA A 732 -16.11 19.90 -3.82
N GLY A 733 -16.62 19.61 -5.01
CA GLY A 733 -16.88 20.62 -6.03
C GLY A 733 -18.00 21.57 -5.65
N GLU A 734 -19.01 21.09 -4.92
CA GLU A 734 -20.09 21.91 -4.37
C GLU A 734 -19.56 22.97 -3.38
N ALA A 735 -18.63 22.57 -2.49
CA ALA A 735 -17.99 23.50 -1.57
C ALA A 735 -17.14 24.56 -2.30
N ILE A 736 -16.41 24.14 -3.36
CA ILE A 736 -15.67 25.07 -4.21
C ILE A 736 -16.61 26.07 -4.87
N GLN A 737 -17.70 25.60 -5.49
CA GLN A 737 -18.68 26.48 -6.13
C GLN A 737 -19.33 27.44 -5.13
N TYR A 738 -19.70 26.94 -3.96
CA TYR A 738 -20.22 27.80 -2.87
C TYR A 738 -19.26 28.94 -2.54
N SER A 739 -17.96 28.64 -2.43
CA SER A 739 -16.94 29.65 -2.12
C SER A 739 -16.74 30.64 -3.28
N VAL A 740 -16.81 30.20 -4.52
CA VAL A 740 -16.81 31.06 -5.72
C VAL A 740 -17.99 32.01 -5.70
N ASP A 741 -19.20 31.54 -5.40
CA ASP A 741 -20.43 32.34 -5.31
C ASP A 741 -20.38 33.37 -4.17
N LYS A 742 -19.57 33.11 -3.13
CA LYS A 742 -19.28 34.05 -2.04
C LYS A 742 -18.18 35.06 -2.38
N GLY A 743 -17.61 35.00 -3.58
CA GLY A 743 -16.60 35.97 -4.04
C GLY A 743 -15.15 35.58 -3.73
N HIS A 744 -14.87 34.33 -3.36
CA HIS A 744 -13.54 33.84 -2.99
C HIS A 744 -12.74 33.25 -4.18
N GLN A 745 -13.15 33.46 -5.44
CA GLN A 745 -12.47 32.90 -6.63
C GLN A 745 -10.98 33.21 -6.63
N ALA A 746 -10.59 34.47 -6.46
CA ALA A 746 -9.17 34.88 -6.49
C ALA A 746 -8.33 34.22 -5.38
N LEU A 747 -8.93 34.00 -4.18
CA LEU A 747 -8.24 33.35 -3.08
C LEU A 747 -8.07 31.83 -3.34
N LEU A 748 -9.06 31.18 -3.95
CA LEU A 748 -8.96 29.78 -4.39
C LEU A 748 -7.87 29.58 -5.45
N GLU A 749 -7.77 30.50 -6.43
CA GLU A 749 -6.71 30.50 -7.45
C GLU A 749 -5.33 30.72 -6.83
N GLU A 750 -5.22 31.61 -5.84
CA GLU A 750 -3.98 31.82 -5.09
C GLU A 750 -3.58 30.54 -4.32
N MET A 751 -4.52 29.91 -3.59
CA MET A 751 -4.29 28.65 -2.86
C MET A 751 -3.85 27.53 -3.82
N CYS A 752 -4.47 27.44 -4.99
CA CYS A 752 -4.10 26.46 -6.02
C CYS A 752 -2.66 26.65 -6.51
N ARG A 753 -2.24 27.91 -6.70
CA ARG A 753 -0.90 28.25 -7.20
C ARG A 753 0.19 28.16 -6.15
N GLU A 754 -0.09 28.54 -4.90
CA GLU A 754 0.93 28.77 -3.88
C GLU A 754 0.96 27.71 -2.76
N TRP A 755 -0.12 26.95 -2.58
CA TRP A 755 -0.21 25.98 -1.49
C TRP A 755 -0.24 24.54 -2.00
N PRO A 756 0.86 23.78 -1.86
CA PRO A 756 0.95 22.41 -2.36
C PRO A 756 -0.14 21.46 -1.85
N PHE A 757 -0.63 21.64 -0.63
CA PHE A 757 -1.75 20.88 -0.10
C PHE A 757 -3.01 21.07 -0.95
N PHE A 758 -3.40 22.31 -1.25
CA PHE A 758 -4.63 22.59 -1.97
C PHE A 758 -4.53 22.18 -3.44
N SER A 759 -3.41 22.51 -4.12
CA SER A 759 -3.19 22.10 -5.51
C SER A 759 -3.18 20.58 -5.69
N THR A 760 -2.54 19.85 -4.76
CA THR A 760 -2.55 18.37 -4.80
C THR A 760 -3.97 17.82 -4.59
N ARG A 761 -4.80 18.44 -3.75
CA ARG A 761 -6.19 18.04 -3.55
C ARG A 761 -7.02 18.22 -4.83
N LEU A 762 -6.88 19.34 -5.53
CA LEU A 762 -7.55 19.56 -6.81
C LEU A 762 -7.09 18.56 -7.88
N GLY A 763 -5.79 18.38 -8.05
CA GLY A 763 -5.24 17.39 -9.00
C GLY A 763 -5.72 15.95 -8.72
N MET A 764 -5.96 15.60 -7.45
CA MET A 764 -6.56 14.31 -7.11
C MET A 764 -8.04 14.23 -7.49
N LEU A 765 -8.81 15.31 -7.33
CA LEU A 765 -10.18 15.39 -7.84
C LEU A 765 -10.22 15.26 -9.36
N GLU A 766 -9.33 15.97 -10.09
CA GLU A 766 -9.21 15.84 -11.55
C GLU A 766 -8.97 14.38 -11.98
N MET A 767 -8.04 13.68 -11.31
CA MET A 767 -7.78 12.27 -11.59
C MET A 767 -9.01 11.40 -11.33
N VAL A 768 -9.75 11.65 -10.25
CA VAL A 768 -11.00 10.92 -9.94
C VAL A 768 -12.04 11.21 -11.00
N TYR A 769 -12.24 12.46 -11.37
CA TYR A 769 -13.21 12.84 -12.41
C TYR A 769 -12.87 12.22 -13.77
N THR A 770 -11.59 12.14 -14.13
CA THR A 770 -11.13 11.46 -15.36
C THR A 770 -11.44 9.96 -15.36
N LYS A 771 -11.50 9.34 -14.17
CA LYS A 771 -11.91 7.93 -14.00
C LYS A 771 -13.42 7.74 -13.96
N CYS A 772 -14.20 8.77 -13.65
CA CYS A 772 -15.66 8.71 -13.72
C CYS A 772 -16.12 8.56 -15.18
N ASN A 773 -17.26 7.90 -15.37
CA ASN A 773 -17.89 7.80 -16.67
C ASN A 773 -19.42 7.85 -16.51
N LEU A 774 -20.01 8.98 -16.93
CA LEU A 774 -21.45 9.25 -16.74
C LEU A 774 -22.33 8.29 -17.53
N GLU A 775 -21.89 7.89 -18.73
CA GLU A 775 -22.64 6.98 -19.60
C GLU A 775 -22.62 5.55 -19.06
N ILE A 776 -21.47 5.09 -18.56
CA ILE A 776 -21.40 3.79 -17.89
C ILE A 776 -22.27 3.79 -16.63
N SER A 777 -22.15 4.84 -15.79
CA SER A 777 -22.99 4.97 -14.58
C SER A 777 -24.49 4.96 -14.92
N ARG A 778 -24.91 5.67 -16.00
CA ARG A 778 -26.29 5.66 -16.47
C ARG A 778 -26.71 4.27 -16.94
N TYR A 779 -25.83 3.55 -17.67
CA TYR A 779 -26.11 2.19 -18.12
C TYR A 779 -26.37 1.23 -16.96
N TYR A 780 -25.58 1.33 -15.86
CA TYR A 780 -25.86 0.55 -14.64
C TYR A 780 -27.22 0.87 -14.06
N ASP A 781 -27.60 2.15 -13.99
CA ASP A 781 -28.88 2.57 -13.45
C ASP A 781 -30.06 2.05 -14.30
N GLU A 782 -30.01 2.24 -15.62
CA GLU A 782 -31.05 1.76 -16.55
C GLU A 782 -31.20 0.24 -16.52
N ARG A 783 -30.10 -0.47 -16.22
CA ARG A 783 -30.09 -1.95 -16.23
C ARG A 783 -30.50 -2.57 -14.91
N LEU A 784 -30.17 -1.92 -13.79
CA LEU A 784 -30.20 -2.55 -12.46
C LEU A 784 -31.11 -1.85 -11.45
N VAL A 785 -31.44 -0.57 -11.66
CA VAL A 785 -32.08 0.26 -10.63
C VAL A 785 -33.60 0.40 -10.89
N ASP A 786 -34.37 0.31 -9.82
CA ASP A 786 -35.81 0.56 -9.86
C ASP A 786 -36.11 1.96 -10.39
N THR A 787 -37.11 2.11 -11.23
CA THR A 787 -37.52 3.37 -11.88
C THR A 787 -37.70 4.52 -10.88
N LYS A 788 -38.21 4.25 -9.67
CA LYS A 788 -38.41 5.24 -8.60
C LYS A 788 -37.12 5.84 -8.06
N LEU A 789 -35.99 5.14 -8.20
CA LEU A 789 -34.66 5.55 -7.68
C LEU A 789 -33.81 6.22 -8.76
N LEU A 790 -34.16 6.13 -10.04
CA LEU A 790 -33.42 6.73 -11.15
C LEU A 790 -33.18 8.24 -11.00
N PRO A 791 -34.15 9.04 -10.49
CA PRO A 791 -33.93 10.48 -10.31
C PRO A 791 -32.78 10.82 -9.36
N LEU A 792 -32.45 9.96 -8.40
CA LEU A 792 -31.28 10.13 -7.53
C LEU A 792 -29.98 9.99 -8.33
N GLY A 793 -29.90 8.96 -9.16
CA GLY A 793 -28.73 8.74 -10.02
C GLY A 793 -28.51 9.89 -11.01
N ASP A 794 -29.58 10.39 -11.64
CA ASP A 794 -29.51 11.54 -12.56
C ASP A 794 -29.00 12.80 -11.84
N ARG A 795 -29.50 13.10 -10.65
CA ARG A 795 -29.06 14.24 -9.84
C ARG A 795 -27.58 14.12 -9.45
N LEU A 796 -27.11 12.91 -9.08
CA LEU A 796 -25.70 12.70 -8.73
C LEU A 796 -24.79 12.90 -9.95
N ARG A 797 -25.19 12.45 -11.14
CA ARG A 797 -24.44 12.68 -12.38
C ARG A 797 -24.41 14.16 -12.79
N GLU A 798 -25.51 14.87 -12.62
CA GLU A 798 -25.57 16.32 -12.86
C GLU A 798 -24.68 17.08 -11.89
N GLN A 799 -24.65 16.67 -10.61
CA GLN A 799 -23.75 17.25 -9.62
C GLN A 799 -22.29 17.02 -10.00
N LEU A 800 -21.92 15.81 -10.41
CA LEU A 800 -20.55 15.51 -10.88
C LEU A 800 -20.13 16.44 -12.04
N GLN A 801 -21.02 16.70 -12.99
CA GLN A 801 -20.72 17.63 -14.10
C GLN A 801 -20.50 19.08 -13.62
N LYS A 802 -21.24 19.54 -12.60
CA LYS A 802 -21.04 20.86 -12.00
C LYS A 802 -19.72 20.91 -11.25
N ASP A 803 -19.41 19.89 -10.48
CA ASP A 803 -18.18 19.78 -9.70
C ASP A 803 -16.93 19.81 -10.58
N ILE A 804 -16.95 19.11 -11.72
CA ILE A 804 -15.86 19.16 -12.72
C ILE A 804 -15.64 20.60 -13.20
N LYS A 805 -16.72 21.32 -13.53
CA LYS A 805 -16.60 22.71 -14.00
C LYS A 805 -16.05 23.63 -12.94
N SER A 806 -16.45 23.46 -11.67
CA SER A 806 -15.99 24.27 -10.55
C SER A 806 -14.47 24.09 -10.31
N VAL A 807 -13.98 22.86 -10.37
CA VAL A 807 -12.54 22.57 -10.21
C VAL A 807 -11.74 23.15 -11.37
N LEU A 808 -12.13 22.87 -12.61
CA LEU A 808 -11.45 23.40 -13.81
C LEU A 808 -11.41 24.94 -13.83
N ASN A 809 -12.46 25.61 -13.36
CA ASN A 809 -12.51 27.06 -13.25
C ASN A 809 -11.45 27.59 -12.26
N VAL A 810 -11.29 26.97 -11.09
CA VAL A 810 -10.29 27.38 -10.08
C VAL A 810 -8.86 27.10 -10.55
N GLU A 811 -8.63 26.00 -11.27
CA GLU A 811 -7.31 25.65 -11.81
C GLU A 811 -6.98 26.42 -13.09
N ASN A 812 -7.95 27.10 -13.67
CA ASN A 812 -7.84 27.78 -14.97
C ASN A 812 -7.42 26.80 -16.09
N ASN A 813 -7.94 25.56 -16.04
CA ASN A 813 -7.72 24.48 -16.99
C ASN A 813 -8.92 24.31 -17.92
N GLU A 814 -8.66 23.96 -19.18
CA GLU A 814 -9.71 23.60 -20.16
C GLU A 814 -10.11 22.13 -20.08
N ASN A 815 -9.16 21.27 -19.70
CA ASN A 815 -9.33 19.83 -19.68
C ASN A 815 -8.79 19.24 -18.37
N LEU A 816 -9.44 18.17 -17.91
CA LEU A 816 -8.97 17.41 -16.74
C LEU A 816 -7.56 16.85 -16.95
N MET A 817 -6.75 16.89 -15.89
CA MET A 817 -5.36 16.41 -15.88
C MET A 817 -4.47 17.06 -16.95
N GLN A 818 -4.68 18.32 -17.27
CA GLN A 818 -3.88 19.05 -18.24
C GLN A 818 -2.42 19.13 -17.80
N SER A 819 -2.16 19.15 -16.50
CA SER A 819 -0.83 19.14 -15.89
C SER A 819 -0.17 17.75 -15.84
N ASP A 820 -0.95 16.68 -16.03
CA ASP A 820 -0.45 15.28 -16.06
C ASP A 820 -0.86 14.54 -17.35
N PRO A 821 -0.22 14.85 -18.49
CA PRO A 821 -0.53 14.21 -19.78
C PRO A 821 -0.26 12.70 -19.79
N TRP A 822 0.67 12.22 -18.94
CA TRP A 822 0.95 10.79 -18.80
C TRP A 822 -0.20 10.06 -18.14
N GLY A 823 -0.67 10.56 -16.98
CA GLY A 823 -1.82 10.00 -16.28
C GLY A 823 -3.07 9.99 -17.16
N GLN A 824 -3.33 11.08 -17.90
CA GLN A 824 -4.45 11.18 -18.83
C GLN A 824 -4.36 10.10 -19.95
N GLU A 825 -3.21 9.94 -20.61
CA GLU A 825 -3.03 8.93 -21.66
C GLU A 825 -3.12 7.50 -21.13
N SER A 826 -2.56 7.22 -19.96
CA SER A 826 -2.63 5.93 -19.28
C SER A 826 -4.09 5.54 -18.99
N ILE A 827 -4.92 6.45 -18.47
CA ILE A 827 -6.35 6.21 -18.22
C ILE A 827 -7.07 5.97 -19.56
N ARG A 828 -6.79 6.78 -20.58
CA ARG A 828 -7.40 6.68 -21.91
C ARG A 828 -7.12 5.32 -22.56
N LEU A 829 -5.89 4.83 -22.51
CA LEU A 829 -5.52 3.52 -23.07
C LEU A 829 -6.24 2.36 -22.40
N ARG A 830 -6.39 2.42 -21.08
CA ARG A 830 -7.08 1.36 -20.32
C ARG A 830 -8.59 1.38 -20.49
N ASN A 831 -9.21 2.54 -20.67
CA ASN A 831 -10.65 2.66 -20.84
C ASN A 831 -11.19 1.84 -22.01
N ILE A 832 -10.42 1.63 -23.07
CA ILE A 832 -10.78 0.78 -24.22
C ILE A 832 -11.16 -0.65 -23.76
N TYR A 833 -10.55 -1.13 -22.70
CA TYR A 833 -10.74 -2.48 -22.16
C TYR A 833 -11.62 -2.51 -20.91
N VAL A 834 -11.61 -1.42 -20.13
CA VAL A 834 -12.39 -1.31 -18.88
C VAL A 834 -13.88 -1.11 -19.17
N GLU A 835 -14.26 -0.27 -20.15
CA GLU A 835 -15.66 -0.01 -20.46
C GLU A 835 -16.44 -1.25 -20.89
N PRO A 836 -15.93 -2.13 -21.78
CA PRO A 836 -16.58 -3.40 -22.04
C PRO A 836 -16.74 -4.29 -20.80
N LEU A 837 -15.78 -4.29 -19.90
CA LEU A 837 -15.89 -5.03 -18.63
C LEU A 837 -16.98 -4.45 -17.73
N ASN A 838 -17.13 -3.12 -17.66
CA ASN A 838 -18.24 -2.49 -16.94
C ASN A 838 -19.61 -2.90 -17.52
N MET A 839 -19.78 -2.83 -18.84
CA MET A 839 -21.04 -3.21 -19.50
C MET A 839 -21.35 -4.69 -19.31
N LEU A 840 -20.33 -5.57 -19.45
CA LEU A 840 -20.45 -7.00 -19.16
C LEU A 840 -20.87 -7.23 -17.70
N GLN A 841 -20.27 -6.49 -16.76
CA GLN A 841 -20.62 -6.62 -15.35
C GLN A 841 -22.07 -6.23 -15.07
N ALA A 842 -22.55 -5.11 -15.64
CA ALA A 842 -23.94 -4.69 -15.47
C ALA A 842 -24.92 -5.74 -16.02
N GLU A 843 -24.60 -6.35 -17.17
CA GLU A 843 -25.39 -7.44 -17.75
C GLU A 843 -25.35 -8.71 -16.88
N LEU A 844 -24.18 -9.07 -16.37
CA LEU A 844 -24.02 -10.21 -15.45
C LEU A 844 -24.79 -10.00 -14.14
N LEU A 845 -24.71 -8.82 -13.54
CA LEU A 845 -25.49 -8.45 -12.35
C LEU A 845 -26.99 -8.55 -12.62
N TYR A 846 -27.43 -8.06 -13.77
CA TYR A 846 -28.83 -8.16 -14.15
C TYR A 846 -29.27 -9.62 -14.25
N ARG A 847 -28.53 -10.47 -14.97
CA ARG A 847 -28.89 -11.90 -15.16
C ARG A 847 -28.83 -12.68 -13.85
N THR A 848 -27.85 -12.41 -13.00
CA THR A 848 -27.69 -13.10 -11.71
C THR A 848 -28.77 -12.69 -10.71
N ARG A 849 -29.19 -11.42 -10.69
CA ARG A 849 -30.22 -10.92 -9.78
C ARG A 849 -31.65 -11.34 -10.19
N GLN A 850 -31.86 -11.74 -11.43
CA GLN A 850 -33.15 -12.26 -11.93
C GLN A 850 -33.37 -13.74 -11.61
N ASN A 851 -32.33 -14.49 -11.30
CA ASN A 851 -32.39 -15.93 -11.06
C ASN A 851 -32.07 -16.27 -9.60
N GLU A 852 -32.97 -17.03 -8.93
CA GLU A 852 -32.77 -17.51 -7.56
C GLU A 852 -31.59 -18.48 -7.43
N GLN A 853 -31.24 -19.21 -8.49
CA GLN A 853 -30.05 -20.08 -8.58
C GLN A 853 -29.14 -19.59 -9.68
N THR A 854 -28.04 -18.96 -9.29
CA THR A 854 -27.02 -18.44 -10.23
C THR A 854 -26.19 -19.61 -10.77
N ALA A 855 -26.04 -19.68 -12.10
CA ALA A 855 -25.13 -20.64 -12.72
C ALA A 855 -23.66 -20.32 -12.33
N PRO A 856 -22.83 -21.32 -11.98
CA PRO A 856 -21.45 -21.10 -11.57
C PRO A 856 -20.61 -20.31 -12.59
N GLU A 857 -20.90 -20.45 -13.88
CA GLU A 857 -20.22 -19.72 -14.96
C GLU A 857 -20.48 -18.20 -14.89
N LEU A 858 -21.68 -17.79 -14.50
CA LEU A 858 -22.02 -16.36 -14.35
C LEU A 858 -21.32 -15.76 -13.14
N GLU A 859 -21.18 -16.51 -12.03
CA GLU A 859 -20.42 -16.07 -10.87
C GLU A 859 -18.93 -15.93 -11.20
N GLU A 860 -18.34 -16.86 -11.96
CA GLU A 860 -16.97 -16.78 -12.40
C GLU A 860 -16.75 -15.56 -13.32
N ALA A 861 -17.63 -15.34 -14.30
CA ALA A 861 -17.58 -14.18 -15.18
C ALA A 861 -17.66 -12.87 -14.39
N LEU A 862 -18.54 -12.79 -13.38
CA LEU A 862 -18.70 -11.62 -12.52
C LEU A 862 -17.40 -11.34 -11.73
N MET A 863 -16.77 -12.38 -11.18
CA MET A 863 -15.48 -12.23 -10.49
C MET A 863 -14.40 -11.68 -11.42
N VAL A 864 -14.34 -12.19 -12.67
CA VAL A 864 -13.37 -11.71 -13.68
C VAL A 864 -13.59 -10.24 -13.99
N THR A 865 -14.85 -9.79 -14.16
CA THR A 865 -15.15 -8.39 -14.44
C THR A 865 -14.79 -7.49 -13.26
N ILE A 866 -15.08 -7.90 -12.02
CA ILE A 866 -14.72 -7.13 -10.81
C ILE A 866 -13.21 -6.93 -10.71
N ALA A 867 -12.45 -8.01 -10.90
CA ALA A 867 -10.99 -7.96 -10.89
C ALA A 867 -10.41 -7.10 -12.02
N GLY A 868 -10.95 -7.26 -13.23
CA GLY A 868 -10.51 -6.50 -14.39
C GLY A 868 -10.77 -4.99 -14.23
N ILE A 869 -11.97 -4.61 -13.78
CA ILE A 869 -12.30 -3.20 -13.52
C ILE A 869 -11.37 -2.63 -12.45
N ALA A 870 -11.13 -3.34 -11.34
CA ALA A 870 -10.21 -2.91 -10.29
C ALA A 870 -8.79 -2.66 -10.83
N ALA A 871 -8.26 -3.61 -11.60
CA ALA A 871 -6.93 -3.50 -12.21
C ALA A 871 -6.85 -2.33 -13.21
N GLY A 872 -7.92 -2.08 -13.97
CA GLY A 872 -8.00 -0.99 -14.93
C GLY A 872 -8.14 0.38 -14.29
N MET A 873 -8.93 0.47 -13.25
CA MET A 873 -9.11 1.72 -12.51
C MET A 873 -7.89 2.11 -11.68
N ARG A 874 -7.01 1.16 -11.33
CA ARG A 874 -5.93 1.34 -10.36
C ARG A 874 -6.44 2.07 -9.11
N ASN A 875 -7.64 1.77 -8.74
CA ASN A 875 -8.30 2.39 -7.61
C ASN A 875 -8.94 1.31 -6.74
N THR A 876 -8.57 1.31 -5.54
CA THR A 876 -8.82 0.22 -4.63
C THR A 876 -9.36 0.68 -3.29
N GLY A 877 -9.68 1.92 -3.24
CA GLY A 877 -10.33 2.49 -2.09
C GLY A 877 -9.49 3.38 -1.22
#